data_eba01b6bea9d3a0e9a034b78e025e368
#
_entry.id   eba01b6bea9d3a0e9a034b78e025e368
#
_cell.length_a   1.000
_cell.length_b   1.000
_cell.length_c   1.000
_cell.angle_alpha   90.00
_cell.angle_beta   90.00
_cell.angle_gamma   90.00
#
_symmetry.space_group_name_H-M   'P 1'
#
loop_
_entity.id
_entity.type
_entity.pdbx_description
1 polymer ?
#
loop_
_entity_poly.entity_id
_entity_poly.type
_entity_poly.pdbx_seq_one_letter_code
_entity_poly.pdbx_strand_id
1 'polypeptide(L)'
;MLLTEAMRENARIQFSSYDRMFPNQDTMPKGGFGNLIALPFQREAFKNGGSIFVDESLHPYPDQWTYLSTIKRISLNQIGQWMSKETTSPLGDLRDTEAEDSSTVSDATEKPWTRKGHESIAGLALPSTLRAIMANGIYLPTDALSQRVQNRIKRIAAFRNPEFYKAQAMRMPIWNKPRIICCAEYEESWLHLPRGCCDEIDALAAEGNMVLTWKDERCPGKAIDVSFCGKLREEQQAAFDALTAHEDGVLSATTAFGKTVIGAALIGHRKVNTLILVHRAQLAQQWKERLSQFLELREQLLEVPKKRGRKKKRELIGQYGSGRDTRSGIIDIALLQSLGNADAVEPWIGDYGMVIVDECHHVPAISFEQALKSVRAQYVYGLTATPTRQDGHHPILHMYLGPIRYRVDAKSQAEKRPFAHLLIPRFMGTRFQNQEDNHSMRISEYYARLQEDDLRNHSIVDDVLACVHENRNCLILSERTAHVHALAYLLRQQIEDVMTLTGGKGSSESAHQLEMLKNAPAGKPLVICATGKYIGEGFDEARLDTLFLTMPVSWKGTVAQYAGRLHRLHSDKRDVRIYDYVDINAPMLERMYYKRLKGYAAIGYQVSSDSADMAVSREIIYDQNSFQSIFLKDISRAQENIYIVSPYASVRRIRWLESLLFEAQWRSVKITILTRPPSSFQGASRTSAEAAHSALSALGVHLQFQSDIHQKYAVIDGRIVWYGSINFLSFGASQESIMRLVSSSIANALQKRQEGKA
;
A
#
# COMPACT_ATOMS: atom_id res chain seq x y z
N MET A 1 -11.25 -4.80 -25.78
CA MET A 1 -12.40 -5.04 -26.69
C MET A 1 -12.18 -6.24 -27.60
N LEU A 2 -11.38 -6.19 -28.66
CA LEU A 2 -11.15 -7.34 -29.56
C LEU A 2 -10.68 -8.61 -28.84
N LEU A 3 -9.72 -8.49 -27.91
CA LEU A 3 -9.29 -9.63 -27.10
C LEU A 3 -10.42 -10.17 -26.22
N THR A 4 -11.23 -9.29 -25.62
CA THR A 4 -12.38 -9.69 -24.80
C THR A 4 -13.38 -10.49 -25.60
N GLU A 5 -13.68 -10.07 -26.83
CA GLU A 5 -14.58 -10.79 -27.73
C GLU A 5 -13.99 -12.13 -28.20
N ALA A 6 -12.72 -12.14 -28.59
CA ALA A 6 -12.03 -13.38 -28.94
C ALA A 6 -11.99 -14.38 -27.76
N MET A 7 -11.82 -13.91 -26.53
CA MET A 7 -11.89 -14.76 -25.34
C MET A 7 -13.30 -15.26 -25.02
N ARG A 8 -14.36 -14.53 -25.43
CA ARG A 8 -15.75 -15.02 -25.32
C ARG A 8 -16.04 -16.19 -26.25
N GLU A 9 -15.42 -16.16 -27.40
CA GLU A 9 -15.57 -17.24 -28.40
C GLU A 9 -14.64 -18.42 -28.12
N ASN A 10 -13.47 -18.17 -27.52
CA ASN A 10 -12.48 -19.19 -27.18
C ASN A 10 -11.83 -18.92 -25.81
N ALA A 11 -12.27 -19.63 -24.77
CA ALA A 11 -11.76 -19.49 -23.41
C ALA A 11 -10.29 -19.94 -23.23
N ARG A 12 -9.73 -20.70 -24.19
CA ARG A 12 -8.30 -21.10 -24.17
C ARG A 12 -7.38 -19.93 -24.49
N ILE A 13 -7.88 -18.87 -25.14
CA ILE A 13 -7.12 -17.63 -25.30
C ILE A 13 -6.88 -17.04 -23.93
N GLN A 14 -5.60 -16.86 -23.58
CA GLN A 14 -5.19 -16.30 -22.30
C GLN A 14 -4.98 -14.79 -22.39
N PHE A 15 -5.00 -14.10 -21.26
CA PHE A 15 -4.64 -12.68 -21.21
C PHE A 15 -3.20 -12.42 -21.66
N SER A 16 -2.31 -13.40 -21.50
CA SER A 16 -0.93 -13.39 -21.99
C SER A 16 -0.82 -13.54 -23.51
N SER A 17 -1.87 -14.02 -24.20
CA SER A 17 -1.91 -14.09 -25.67
C SER A 17 -1.92 -12.72 -26.33
N TYR A 18 -2.22 -11.66 -25.57
CA TYR A 18 -2.14 -10.28 -26.02
C TYR A 18 -0.79 -9.69 -25.59
N ASP A 19 0.13 -9.52 -26.55
CA ASP A 19 1.37 -8.80 -26.32
C ASP A 19 1.14 -7.29 -26.46
N ARG A 20 0.80 -6.83 -27.64
CA ARG A 20 0.56 -5.39 -27.91
C ARG A 20 -0.31 -5.16 -29.15
N MET A 21 -0.92 -3.99 -29.21
CA MET A 21 -1.59 -3.48 -30.41
C MET A 21 -0.82 -2.26 -30.92
N PHE A 22 -0.62 -2.19 -32.23
CA PHE A 22 0.02 -1.04 -32.86
C PHE A 22 -1.01 -0.05 -33.43
N PRO A 23 -0.77 1.27 -33.27
CA PRO A 23 0.27 1.88 -32.43
C PRO A 23 -0.09 1.72 -30.93
N ASN A 24 0.92 1.46 -30.08
CA ASN A 24 0.72 1.37 -28.64
C ASN A 24 0.98 2.72 -27.92
N GLN A 25 1.12 3.78 -28.68
CA GLN A 25 1.36 5.16 -28.22
C GLN A 25 0.29 6.07 -28.81
N ASP A 26 -0.31 6.90 -27.94
CA ASP A 26 -1.30 7.91 -28.36
C ASP A 26 -0.62 9.14 -29.00
N THR A 27 0.66 9.37 -28.68
CA THR A 27 1.45 10.51 -29.17
C THR A 27 2.87 10.08 -29.52
N MET A 28 3.40 10.64 -30.60
CA MET A 28 4.78 10.41 -31.01
C MET A 28 5.73 11.34 -30.22
N PRO A 29 6.85 10.85 -29.64
CA PRO A 29 7.85 11.69 -29.02
C PRO A 29 8.46 12.65 -30.05
N LYS A 30 8.71 13.89 -29.66
CA LYS A 30 9.35 14.91 -30.52
C LYS A 30 10.76 14.42 -30.89
N GLY A 31 11.02 14.21 -32.18
CA GLY A 31 12.31 13.70 -32.68
C GLY A 31 12.52 12.18 -32.60
N GLY A 32 11.51 11.39 -32.21
CA GLY A 32 11.56 9.93 -32.19
C GLY A 32 10.80 9.28 -33.35
N PHE A 33 11.16 8.04 -33.65
CA PHE A 33 10.33 7.18 -34.50
C PHE A 33 9.17 6.64 -33.68
N GLY A 34 7.97 6.60 -34.28
CA GLY A 34 6.84 5.91 -33.70
C GLY A 34 7.06 4.40 -33.62
N ASN A 35 6.01 3.65 -33.25
CA ASN A 35 6.08 2.19 -33.27
C ASN A 35 6.36 1.68 -34.69
N LEU A 36 7.39 0.87 -34.82
CA LEU A 36 7.72 0.20 -36.06
C LEU A 36 6.93 -1.11 -36.17
N ILE A 37 6.24 -1.32 -37.30
CA ILE A 37 5.55 -2.57 -37.63
C ILE A 37 6.39 -3.27 -38.68
N ALA A 38 6.78 -4.51 -38.40
CA ALA A 38 7.39 -5.37 -39.40
C ALA A 38 6.33 -5.72 -40.47
N LEU A 39 6.59 -5.32 -41.69
CA LEU A 39 5.72 -5.69 -42.82
C LEU A 39 5.99 -7.13 -43.23
N PRO A 40 4.98 -7.85 -43.75
CA PRO A 40 5.19 -9.15 -44.39
C PRO A 40 6.15 -9.01 -45.60
N PHE A 41 6.81 -10.08 -45.96
CA PHE A 41 7.73 -10.17 -47.08
C PHE A 41 9.00 -9.30 -47.00
N GLN A 42 9.47 -8.99 -45.80
CA GLN A 42 10.79 -8.38 -45.62
C GLN A 42 11.87 -9.29 -46.22
N ARG A 43 12.65 -8.76 -47.15
CA ARG A 43 13.54 -9.53 -48.04
C ARG A 43 14.43 -10.54 -47.28
N GLU A 44 15.07 -10.17 -46.20
CA GLU A 44 15.95 -11.06 -45.45
C GLU A 44 15.15 -12.11 -44.65
N ALA A 45 14.06 -11.73 -43.98
CA ALA A 45 13.20 -12.65 -43.25
C ALA A 45 12.51 -13.62 -44.20
N PHE A 46 12.02 -13.14 -45.33
CA PHE A 46 11.34 -13.97 -46.38
C PHE A 46 12.25 -15.03 -46.95
N LYS A 47 13.53 -14.71 -47.24
CA LYS A 47 14.51 -15.69 -47.74
C LYS A 47 14.77 -16.84 -46.75
N ASN A 48 14.61 -16.56 -45.46
CA ASN A 48 14.84 -17.51 -44.37
C ASN A 48 13.52 -18.20 -43.91
N GLY A 49 12.45 -18.11 -44.70
CA GLY A 49 11.16 -18.70 -44.36
C GLY A 49 10.36 -17.96 -43.27
N GLY A 50 10.83 -16.78 -42.88
CA GLY A 50 10.10 -15.90 -41.95
C GLY A 50 9.30 -14.82 -42.69
N SER A 51 8.44 -14.08 -41.99
CA SER A 51 7.62 -13.00 -42.55
C SER A 51 6.70 -13.42 -43.66
N ILE A 52 6.15 -14.66 -43.57
CA ILE A 52 5.25 -15.30 -44.52
C ILE A 52 3.89 -15.55 -43.88
N PHE A 53 2.85 -15.71 -44.67
CA PHE A 53 1.54 -16.16 -44.22
C PHE A 53 1.50 -17.69 -44.10
N VAL A 54 0.91 -18.18 -43.04
CA VAL A 54 0.75 -19.61 -42.74
C VAL A 54 -0.72 -19.91 -42.44
N ASP A 55 -1.11 -21.18 -42.67
CA ASP A 55 -2.42 -21.67 -42.30
C ASP A 55 -2.55 -21.95 -40.79
N GLU A 56 -3.70 -22.46 -40.34
CA GLU A 56 -3.97 -22.79 -38.93
C GLU A 56 -3.05 -23.88 -38.37
N SER A 57 -2.42 -24.68 -39.25
CA SER A 57 -1.43 -25.70 -38.89
C SER A 57 0.02 -25.22 -39.01
N LEU A 58 0.22 -23.93 -39.20
CA LEU A 58 1.51 -23.25 -39.35
C LEU A 58 2.25 -23.65 -40.64
N HIS A 59 1.57 -24.17 -41.65
CA HIS A 59 2.13 -24.43 -42.98
C HIS A 59 2.07 -23.18 -43.87
N PRO A 60 3.15 -22.85 -44.59
CA PRO A 60 3.15 -21.72 -45.51
C PRO A 60 2.11 -21.89 -46.63
N TYR A 61 1.35 -20.85 -46.94
CA TYR A 61 0.51 -20.83 -48.13
C TYR A 61 1.37 -20.98 -49.40
N PRO A 62 0.99 -21.81 -50.36
CA PRO A 62 1.78 -22.03 -51.57
C PRO A 62 2.02 -20.76 -52.39
N ASP A 63 1.03 -19.89 -52.48
CA ASP A 63 1.13 -18.58 -53.12
C ASP A 63 0.81 -17.49 -52.15
N GLN A 64 1.86 -16.88 -51.63
CA GLN A 64 1.81 -15.83 -50.60
C GLN A 64 1.17 -14.53 -51.11
N TRP A 65 1.34 -14.21 -52.38
CA TRP A 65 0.80 -12.99 -52.99
C TRP A 65 -0.68 -13.11 -53.28
N THR A 66 -1.11 -14.25 -53.78
CA THR A 66 -2.53 -14.55 -53.96
C THR A 66 -3.25 -14.53 -52.62
N TYR A 67 -2.67 -15.14 -51.55
CA TYR A 67 -3.24 -15.06 -50.21
C TYR A 67 -3.37 -13.62 -49.73
N LEU A 68 -2.32 -12.81 -49.84
CA LEU A 68 -2.35 -11.39 -49.45
C LEU A 68 -3.48 -10.63 -50.16
N SER A 69 -3.74 -10.93 -51.44
CA SER A 69 -4.81 -10.30 -52.21
C SER A 69 -6.22 -10.67 -51.73
N THR A 70 -6.39 -11.81 -51.09
CA THR A 70 -7.67 -12.28 -50.52
C THR A 70 -8.00 -11.67 -49.14
N ILE A 71 -7.04 -11.06 -48.49
CA ILE A 71 -7.25 -10.49 -47.17
C ILE A 71 -8.23 -9.30 -47.25
N LYS A 72 -9.34 -9.44 -46.53
CA LYS A 72 -10.38 -8.41 -46.46
C LYS A 72 -9.94 -7.24 -45.59
N ARG A 73 -10.14 -6.03 -46.10
CA ARG A 73 -9.92 -4.80 -45.27
C ARG A 73 -11.10 -4.57 -44.37
N ILE A 74 -10.80 -4.24 -43.12
CA ILE A 74 -11.81 -3.82 -42.15
C ILE A 74 -12.09 -2.33 -42.35
N SER A 75 -13.36 -1.96 -42.52
CA SER A 75 -13.78 -0.56 -42.67
C SER A 75 -13.93 0.16 -41.30
N LEU A 76 -13.78 1.48 -41.29
CA LEU A 76 -14.04 2.28 -40.09
C LEU A 76 -15.46 2.12 -39.57
N ASN A 77 -16.44 1.92 -40.45
CA ASN A 77 -17.84 1.65 -40.08
C ASN A 77 -17.99 0.33 -39.33
N GLN A 78 -17.30 -0.73 -39.75
CA GLN A 78 -17.29 -2.00 -39.04
C GLN A 78 -16.65 -1.86 -37.63
N ILE A 79 -15.54 -1.14 -37.54
CA ILE A 79 -14.92 -0.83 -36.25
C ILE A 79 -15.89 -0.02 -35.38
N GLY A 80 -16.54 1.00 -35.94
CA GLY A 80 -17.54 1.81 -35.24
C GLY A 80 -18.72 0.99 -34.73
N GLN A 81 -19.24 0.04 -35.57
CA GLN A 81 -20.30 -0.88 -35.16
C GLN A 81 -19.89 -1.82 -34.02
N TRP A 82 -18.65 -2.31 -34.05
CA TRP A 82 -18.12 -3.10 -32.91
C TRP A 82 -17.97 -2.28 -31.64
N MET A 83 -17.52 -1.02 -31.74
CA MET A 83 -17.39 -0.13 -30.61
C MET A 83 -18.73 0.33 -30.04
N SER A 84 -19.78 0.45 -30.86
CA SER A 84 -21.10 0.90 -30.39
C SER A 84 -21.94 -0.21 -29.75
N LYS A 85 -21.60 -1.48 -29.96
CA LYS A 85 -22.28 -2.61 -29.33
C LYS A 85 -21.97 -2.84 -27.87
N GLU A 86 -20.95 -2.17 -27.31
CA GLU A 86 -20.51 -2.44 -25.97
C GLU A 86 -20.93 -1.37 -24.96
N THR A 87 -21.75 -1.81 -24.02
CA THR A 87 -22.05 -1.13 -22.75
C THR A 87 -21.09 -1.54 -21.63
N THR A 88 -20.21 -2.51 -21.87
CA THR A 88 -19.29 -3.09 -20.87
C THR A 88 -17.86 -2.55 -20.96
N SER A 89 -17.08 -2.71 -19.89
CA SER A 89 -15.65 -2.33 -19.84
C SER A 89 -14.88 -2.99 -21.01
N PRO A 90 -13.95 -2.28 -21.70
CA PRO A 90 -13.12 -2.84 -22.78
C PRO A 90 -12.34 -4.11 -22.41
N LEU A 91 -12.09 -4.34 -21.13
CA LEU A 91 -11.40 -5.53 -20.62
C LEU A 91 -12.37 -6.58 -20.04
N GLY A 92 -13.69 -6.32 -20.09
CA GLY A 92 -14.71 -7.10 -19.40
C GLY A 92 -14.66 -6.89 -17.89
N ASP A 93 -15.44 -7.69 -17.15
CA ASP A 93 -15.51 -7.60 -15.69
C ASP A 93 -14.26 -8.25 -15.08
N LEU A 94 -13.35 -7.42 -14.64
CA LEU A 94 -12.19 -7.81 -13.85
C LEU A 94 -12.40 -7.39 -12.40
N ARG A 95 -11.75 -8.09 -11.48
CA ARG A 95 -11.74 -7.72 -10.06
C ARG A 95 -11.23 -6.29 -9.90
N ASP A 96 -11.95 -5.48 -9.13
CA ASP A 96 -11.60 -4.08 -8.93
C ASP A 96 -10.53 -3.96 -7.85
N THR A 97 -9.44 -3.27 -8.16
CA THR A 97 -8.33 -3.07 -7.22
C THR A 97 -8.59 -1.93 -6.23
N GLU A 98 -9.59 -1.07 -6.52
CA GLU A 98 -9.88 0.11 -5.68
C GLU A 98 -11.04 -0.11 -4.70
N ALA A 99 -11.93 -1.07 -4.98
CA ALA A 99 -13.14 -1.30 -4.16
C ALA A 99 -12.85 -1.86 -2.75
N GLU A 100 -11.71 -2.48 -2.54
CA GLU A 100 -11.35 -3.09 -1.25
C GLU A 100 -10.77 -2.09 -0.24
N ASP A 101 -10.33 -0.90 -0.67
CA ASP A 101 -9.80 0.16 0.22
C ASP A 101 -10.90 1.11 0.74
N SER A 102 -12.12 1.03 0.20
CA SER A 102 -13.24 1.94 0.48
C SER A 102 -14.23 1.47 1.54
N SER A 103 -13.85 0.58 2.45
CA SER A 103 -14.67 0.21 3.62
C SER A 103 -14.62 1.23 4.77
N THR A 104 -14.35 2.51 4.46
CA THR A 104 -14.86 3.60 5.28
C THR A 104 -16.27 3.87 4.80
N VAL A 105 -17.26 3.54 5.66
CA VAL A 105 -18.67 3.97 5.61
C VAL A 105 -19.05 4.46 4.22
N SER A 106 -19.81 3.69 3.50
CA SER A 106 -20.36 4.07 2.20
C SER A 106 -20.89 5.49 2.28
N ASP A 107 -20.06 6.45 1.89
CA ASP A 107 -20.56 7.75 1.54
C ASP A 107 -21.52 7.51 0.37
N ALA A 108 -22.79 7.79 0.58
CA ALA A 108 -23.90 7.60 -0.35
C ALA A 108 -23.78 8.46 -1.63
N THR A 109 -22.56 8.67 -2.10
CA THR A 109 -22.22 9.48 -3.28
C THR A 109 -21.84 8.67 -4.51
N GLU A 110 -21.78 7.34 -4.46
CA GLU A 110 -21.80 6.56 -5.69
C GLU A 110 -23.17 6.70 -6.31
N LYS A 111 -23.22 7.51 -7.34
CA LYS A 111 -24.40 7.72 -8.16
C LYS A 111 -24.88 6.34 -8.66
N PRO A 112 -26.07 5.86 -8.24
CA PRO A 112 -26.54 4.51 -8.58
C PRO A 112 -26.55 4.23 -10.09
N TRP A 113 -26.65 5.28 -10.89
CA TRP A 113 -26.66 5.23 -12.36
C TRP A 113 -25.28 5.16 -13.01
N THR A 114 -24.18 5.16 -12.24
CA THR A 114 -22.82 4.97 -12.74
C THR A 114 -22.26 3.58 -12.45
N ARG A 115 -23.01 2.72 -11.75
CA ARG A 115 -22.63 1.31 -11.54
C ARG A 115 -22.58 0.65 -12.91
N LYS A 116 -21.40 0.25 -13.33
CA LYS A 116 -21.20 -0.60 -14.50
C LYS A 116 -21.86 -1.93 -14.19
N GLY A 117 -22.88 -2.31 -14.94
CA GLY A 117 -23.50 -3.64 -14.80
C GLY A 117 -22.44 -4.72 -15.07
N HIS A 118 -22.37 -5.71 -14.18
CA HIS A 118 -21.58 -6.91 -14.44
C HIS A 118 -22.17 -7.65 -15.64
N GLU A 119 -21.31 -8.28 -16.44
CA GLU A 119 -21.75 -9.16 -17.53
C GLU A 119 -22.48 -10.37 -16.91
N SER A 120 -23.81 -10.37 -17.00
CA SER A 120 -24.64 -11.44 -16.44
C SER A 120 -24.48 -12.71 -17.23
N ILE A 121 -24.42 -13.85 -16.53
CA ILE A 121 -24.51 -15.19 -17.12
C ILE A 121 -25.95 -15.67 -17.27
N ALA A 122 -26.93 -14.91 -16.81
CA ALA A 122 -28.33 -15.22 -16.96
C ALA A 122 -28.68 -15.31 -18.48
N GLY A 123 -29.29 -16.43 -18.87
CA GLY A 123 -29.63 -16.70 -20.28
C GLY A 123 -28.54 -17.42 -21.07
N LEU A 124 -27.36 -17.72 -20.51
CA LEU A 124 -26.42 -18.66 -21.10
C LEU A 124 -26.86 -20.13 -20.84
N ALA A 125 -26.47 -21.05 -21.73
CA ALA A 125 -26.68 -22.48 -21.49
C ALA A 125 -25.77 -22.93 -20.35
N LEU A 126 -26.36 -23.14 -19.17
CA LEU A 126 -25.70 -23.60 -17.97
C LEU A 126 -26.20 -24.99 -17.58
N PRO A 127 -25.34 -25.86 -17.01
CA PRO A 127 -25.80 -27.11 -16.42
C PRO A 127 -26.63 -26.78 -15.15
N SER A 128 -27.70 -27.55 -14.90
CA SER A 128 -28.51 -27.40 -13.68
C SER A 128 -27.70 -27.70 -12.41
N THR A 129 -26.71 -28.59 -12.52
CA THR A 129 -25.81 -28.99 -11.46
C THR A 129 -24.39 -29.06 -11.99
N LEU A 130 -23.43 -28.55 -11.24
CA LEU A 130 -22.00 -28.64 -11.55
C LEU A 130 -21.24 -29.19 -10.34
N ARG A 131 -20.41 -30.21 -10.57
CA ARG A 131 -19.53 -30.75 -9.53
C ARG A 131 -18.26 -29.92 -9.43
N ALA A 132 -18.08 -29.23 -8.32
CA ALA A 132 -16.87 -28.51 -7.97
C ALA A 132 -16.02 -29.30 -6.98
N ILE A 133 -14.70 -29.24 -7.08
CA ILE A 133 -13.76 -29.86 -6.14
C ILE A 133 -13.00 -28.76 -5.42
N MET A 134 -12.97 -28.84 -4.09
CA MET A 134 -12.14 -27.98 -3.25
C MET A 134 -10.92 -28.80 -2.76
N ALA A 135 -9.71 -28.40 -3.15
CA ALA A 135 -8.47 -29.04 -2.75
C ALA A 135 -7.42 -27.94 -2.35
N ASN A 136 -6.28 -27.86 -3.02
CA ASN A 136 -5.35 -26.73 -2.92
C ASN A 136 -5.87 -25.44 -3.61
N GLY A 137 -6.99 -25.55 -4.32
CA GLY A 137 -7.77 -24.52 -4.98
C GLY A 137 -9.12 -25.10 -5.36
N ILE A 138 -9.83 -24.40 -6.22
CA ILE A 138 -11.15 -24.77 -6.74
C ILE A 138 -10.97 -25.33 -8.15
N TYR A 139 -11.50 -26.52 -8.38
CA TYR A 139 -11.45 -27.20 -9.68
C TYR A 139 -12.86 -27.36 -10.24
N LEU A 140 -13.07 -26.77 -11.42
CA LEU A 140 -14.35 -26.85 -12.16
C LEU A 140 -14.14 -27.57 -13.49
N PRO A 141 -14.97 -28.56 -13.86
CA PRO A 141 -14.82 -29.30 -15.11
C PRO A 141 -15.13 -28.39 -16.31
N THR A 142 -14.23 -28.31 -17.28
CA THR A 142 -14.38 -27.45 -18.44
C THR A 142 -15.39 -27.97 -19.43
N ASP A 143 -15.57 -29.30 -19.54
CA ASP A 143 -16.46 -29.95 -20.52
C ASP A 143 -17.95 -29.64 -20.30
N ALA A 144 -18.31 -29.37 -19.05
CA ALA A 144 -19.67 -29.02 -18.63
C ALA A 144 -20.01 -27.53 -18.82
N LEU A 145 -19.02 -26.69 -19.14
CA LEU A 145 -19.17 -25.24 -19.16
C LEU A 145 -18.91 -24.67 -20.56
N SER A 146 -19.81 -23.81 -21.04
CA SER A 146 -19.58 -23.09 -22.29
C SER A 146 -18.36 -22.18 -22.22
N GLN A 147 -17.74 -21.86 -23.34
CA GLN A 147 -16.57 -21.01 -23.44
C GLN A 147 -16.78 -19.64 -22.76
N ARG A 148 -17.98 -19.06 -22.89
CA ARG A 148 -18.35 -17.79 -22.26
C ARG A 148 -18.37 -17.88 -20.75
N VAL A 149 -18.93 -18.97 -20.21
CA VAL A 149 -18.98 -19.19 -18.75
C VAL A 149 -17.58 -19.43 -18.18
N GLN A 150 -16.75 -20.26 -18.84
CA GLN A 150 -15.36 -20.47 -18.45
C GLN A 150 -14.58 -19.14 -18.42
N ASN A 151 -14.76 -18.29 -19.46
CA ASN A 151 -14.11 -16.99 -19.50
C ASN A 151 -14.60 -16.06 -18.38
N ARG A 152 -15.89 -16.11 -18.02
CA ARG A 152 -16.43 -15.32 -16.90
C ARG A 152 -15.86 -15.78 -15.57
N ILE A 153 -15.79 -17.10 -15.35
CA ILE A 153 -15.18 -17.70 -14.14
C ILE A 153 -13.70 -17.32 -14.04
N LYS A 154 -12.95 -17.46 -15.13
CA LYS A 154 -11.52 -17.08 -15.17
C LYS A 154 -11.27 -15.63 -14.75
N ARG A 155 -12.20 -14.72 -15.07
CA ARG A 155 -12.10 -13.30 -14.73
C ARG A 155 -12.30 -13.00 -13.23
N ILE A 156 -12.92 -13.91 -12.49
CA ILE A 156 -13.01 -13.81 -11.02
C ILE A 156 -11.60 -13.79 -10.39
N ALA A 157 -10.68 -14.59 -10.95
CA ALA A 157 -9.29 -14.64 -10.50
C ALA A 157 -8.35 -13.74 -11.34
N ALA A 158 -8.86 -12.64 -11.91
CA ALA A 158 -8.08 -11.74 -12.75
C ALA A 158 -8.33 -10.27 -12.40
N PHE A 159 -7.27 -9.45 -12.49
CA PHE A 159 -7.35 -8.00 -12.25
C PHE A 159 -6.36 -7.23 -13.13
N ARG A 160 -6.59 -5.92 -13.26
CA ARG A 160 -5.70 -5.03 -13.99
C ARG A 160 -4.37 -4.89 -13.25
N ASN A 161 -3.25 -5.05 -13.96
CA ASN A 161 -1.92 -4.87 -13.35
C ASN A 161 -1.60 -3.38 -13.17
N PRO A 162 -1.61 -2.83 -11.96
CA PRO A 162 -1.36 -1.41 -11.73
C PRO A 162 0.04 -0.97 -12.17
N GLU A 163 1.04 -1.86 -12.10
CA GLU A 163 2.39 -1.56 -12.54
C GLU A 163 2.48 -1.36 -14.06
N PHE A 164 1.71 -2.12 -14.85
CA PHE A 164 1.63 -1.94 -16.29
C PHE A 164 1.09 -0.55 -16.63
N TYR A 165 -0.08 -0.20 -16.06
CA TYR A 165 -0.73 1.08 -16.36
C TYR A 165 0.07 2.28 -15.83
N LYS A 166 0.73 2.13 -14.69
CA LYS A 166 1.64 3.15 -14.16
C LYS A 166 2.86 3.35 -15.06
N ALA A 167 3.49 2.27 -15.52
CA ALA A 167 4.61 2.34 -16.46
C ALA A 167 4.18 2.97 -17.79
N GLN A 168 3.01 2.58 -18.33
CA GLN A 168 2.44 3.16 -19.55
C GLN A 168 2.19 4.66 -19.40
N ALA A 169 1.57 5.09 -18.29
CA ALA A 169 1.30 6.50 -18.01
C ALA A 169 2.60 7.32 -17.87
N MET A 170 3.66 6.72 -17.33
CA MET A 170 4.98 7.33 -17.19
C MET A 170 5.85 7.19 -18.46
N ARG A 171 5.36 6.56 -19.53
CA ARG A 171 6.09 6.24 -20.76
C ARG A 171 7.37 5.42 -20.52
N MET A 172 7.33 4.55 -19.51
CA MET A 172 8.42 3.62 -19.17
C MET A 172 8.24 2.29 -19.93
N PRO A 173 9.31 1.47 -20.08
CA PRO A 173 9.22 0.16 -20.69
C PRO A 173 8.19 -0.74 -19.98
N ILE A 174 7.36 -1.43 -20.78
CA ILE A 174 6.28 -2.32 -20.32
C ILE A 174 6.49 -3.78 -20.70
N TRP A 175 7.60 -4.12 -21.36
CA TRP A 175 7.84 -5.41 -22.01
C TRP A 175 7.80 -6.62 -21.06
N ASN A 176 8.10 -6.47 -19.77
CA ASN A 176 8.04 -7.56 -18.76
C ASN A 176 6.82 -7.44 -17.83
N LYS A 177 5.83 -6.63 -18.17
CA LYS A 177 4.68 -6.40 -17.31
C LYS A 177 3.41 -6.84 -18.01
N PRO A 178 2.75 -7.92 -17.58
CA PRO A 178 1.47 -8.32 -18.14
C PRO A 178 0.43 -7.23 -17.87
N ARG A 179 -0.46 -7.00 -18.82
CA ARG A 179 -1.53 -6.01 -18.70
C ARG A 179 -2.58 -6.41 -17.66
N ILE A 180 -2.83 -7.72 -17.56
CA ILE A 180 -3.76 -8.33 -16.63
C ILE A 180 -3.02 -9.45 -15.91
N ILE A 181 -3.18 -9.51 -14.59
CA ILE A 181 -2.73 -10.62 -13.77
C ILE A 181 -3.91 -11.58 -13.63
N CYS A 182 -3.70 -12.84 -13.93
CA CYS A 182 -4.70 -13.90 -13.84
C CYS A 182 -4.12 -15.08 -13.05
N CYS A 183 -4.78 -15.44 -11.94
CA CYS A 183 -4.41 -16.56 -11.09
C CYS A 183 -5.22 -17.83 -11.41
N ALA A 184 -6.11 -17.79 -12.42
CA ALA A 184 -6.80 -18.97 -12.91
C ALA A 184 -5.95 -19.68 -13.97
N GLU A 185 -5.89 -21.00 -13.91
CA GLU A 185 -5.10 -21.86 -14.78
C GLU A 185 -5.96 -22.99 -15.36
N TYR A 186 -5.62 -23.49 -16.55
CA TYR A 186 -6.21 -24.69 -17.10
C TYR A 186 -5.29 -25.87 -16.82
N GLU A 187 -5.83 -26.89 -16.18
CA GLU A 187 -5.17 -28.17 -15.93
C GLU A 187 -5.97 -29.28 -16.60
N GLU A 188 -5.51 -29.75 -17.76
CA GLU A 188 -6.22 -30.74 -18.59
C GLU A 188 -7.68 -30.35 -18.88
N SER A 189 -8.64 -31.04 -18.27
CA SER A 189 -10.09 -30.81 -18.39
C SER A 189 -10.66 -29.97 -17.24
N TRP A 190 -9.81 -29.34 -16.43
CA TRP A 190 -10.22 -28.55 -15.27
C TRP A 190 -9.83 -27.09 -15.39
N LEU A 191 -10.69 -26.21 -14.95
CA LEU A 191 -10.37 -24.81 -14.69
C LEU A 191 -10.06 -24.68 -13.19
N HIS A 192 -8.81 -24.41 -12.87
CA HIS A 192 -8.31 -24.23 -11.50
C HIS A 192 -8.31 -22.74 -11.12
N LEU A 193 -8.87 -22.43 -9.95
CA LEU A 193 -8.86 -21.11 -9.34
C LEU A 193 -8.35 -21.19 -7.91
N PRO A 194 -7.75 -20.08 -7.40
CA PRO A 194 -7.41 -20.00 -5.98
C PRO A 194 -8.63 -20.14 -5.08
N ARG A 195 -8.45 -20.73 -3.91
CA ARG A 195 -9.52 -21.09 -2.95
C ARG A 195 -10.35 -19.91 -2.47
N GLY A 196 -9.75 -18.72 -2.32
CA GLY A 196 -10.44 -17.53 -1.85
C GLY A 196 -11.42 -16.92 -2.85
N CYS A 197 -11.58 -17.52 -4.04
CA CYS A 197 -12.61 -17.16 -5.02
C CYS A 197 -13.93 -17.93 -4.82
N CYS A 198 -14.09 -18.68 -3.73
CA CYS A 198 -15.25 -19.53 -3.49
C CYS A 198 -16.56 -18.73 -3.42
N ASP A 199 -16.57 -17.66 -2.62
CA ASP A 199 -17.76 -16.82 -2.42
C ASP A 199 -18.26 -16.22 -3.76
N GLU A 200 -17.33 -15.79 -4.64
CA GLU A 200 -17.68 -15.24 -5.94
C GLU A 200 -18.15 -16.30 -6.95
N ILE A 201 -17.63 -17.54 -6.83
CA ILE A 201 -18.09 -18.67 -7.66
C ILE A 201 -19.49 -19.10 -7.22
N ASP A 202 -19.77 -19.16 -5.93
CA ASP A 202 -21.11 -19.47 -5.40
C ASP A 202 -22.11 -18.38 -5.81
N ALA A 203 -21.72 -17.09 -5.73
CA ALA A 203 -22.56 -15.99 -6.20
C ALA A 203 -22.85 -16.08 -7.71
N LEU A 204 -21.84 -16.40 -8.52
CA LEU A 204 -21.99 -16.59 -9.97
C LEU A 204 -22.92 -17.77 -10.28
N ALA A 205 -22.77 -18.87 -9.56
CA ALA A 205 -23.66 -20.05 -9.72
C ALA A 205 -25.10 -19.72 -9.38
N ALA A 206 -25.32 -18.98 -8.30
CA ALA A 206 -26.65 -18.52 -7.89
C ALA A 206 -27.29 -17.58 -8.95
N GLU A 207 -26.50 -16.65 -9.54
CA GLU A 207 -26.95 -15.79 -10.63
C GLU A 207 -27.43 -16.60 -11.85
N GLY A 208 -26.73 -17.71 -12.17
CA GLY A 208 -27.04 -18.60 -13.28
C GLY A 208 -28.09 -19.66 -12.95
N ASN A 209 -28.66 -19.69 -11.73
CA ASN A 209 -29.52 -20.78 -11.23
C ASN A 209 -28.87 -22.16 -11.33
N MET A 210 -27.55 -22.23 -11.20
CA MET A 210 -26.77 -23.47 -11.22
C MET A 210 -26.48 -23.92 -9.77
N VAL A 211 -26.72 -25.20 -9.49
CA VAL A 211 -26.41 -25.78 -8.19
C VAL A 211 -25.00 -26.35 -8.19
N LEU A 212 -24.13 -25.84 -7.32
CA LEU A 212 -22.81 -26.42 -7.12
C LEU A 212 -22.87 -27.56 -6.10
N THR A 213 -22.29 -28.71 -6.48
CA THR A 213 -22.07 -29.84 -5.58
C THR A 213 -20.59 -29.92 -5.25
N TRP A 214 -20.22 -29.50 -4.05
CA TRP A 214 -18.84 -29.47 -3.61
C TRP A 214 -18.34 -30.85 -3.17
N LYS A 215 -17.20 -31.28 -3.72
CA LYS A 215 -16.40 -32.39 -3.20
C LYS A 215 -15.20 -31.81 -2.46
N ASP A 216 -15.11 -32.08 -1.15
CA ASP A 216 -13.98 -31.63 -0.35
C ASP A 216 -12.83 -32.66 -0.38
N GLU A 217 -11.69 -32.25 -0.91
CA GLU A 217 -10.43 -33.02 -1.00
C GLU A 217 -9.30 -32.31 -0.23
N ARG A 218 -9.65 -31.36 0.62
CA ARG A 218 -8.68 -30.67 1.46
C ARG A 218 -8.15 -31.60 2.55
N CYS A 219 -6.99 -31.26 3.10
CA CYS A 219 -6.39 -31.95 4.23
C CYS A 219 -7.08 -31.49 5.54
N PRO A 220 -7.84 -32.33 6.23
CA PRO A 220 -8.44 -31.98 7.51
C PRO A 220 -7.40 -31.88 8.62
N GLY A 221 -6.18 -32.38 8.37
CA GLY A 221 -5.09 -32.41 9.32
C GLY A 221 -5.17 -33.55 10.33
N LYS A 222 -4.20 -33.54 11.23
CA LYS A 222 -4.11 -34.46 12.38
C LYS A 222 -4.62 -33.73 13.61
N ALA A 223 -5.51 -34.33 14.36
CA ALA A 223 -5.91 -33.78 15.65
C ALA A 223 -4.70 -33.69 16.60
N ILE A 224 -4.58 -32.59 17.31
CA ILE A 224 -3.55 -32.34 18.31
C ILE A 224 -4.15 -31.96 19.65
N ASP A 225 -3.55 -32.45 20.75
CA ASP A 225 -3.96 -32.07 22.10
C ASP A 225 -3.32 -30.76 22.51
N VAL A 226 -4.06 -29.68 22.30
CA VAL A 226 -3.65 -28.31 22.56
C VAL A 226 -4.76 -27.51 23.21
N SER A 227 -4.41 -26.66 24.17
CA SER A 227 -5.33 -25.71 24.78
C SER A 227 -4.73 -24.30 24.77
N PHE A 228 -5.59 -23.31 24.53
CA PHE A 228 -5.23 -21.90 24.63
C PHE A 228 -5.34 -21.44 26.08
N CYS A 229 -4.23 -20.94 26.65
CA CYS A 229 -4.13 -20.54 28.06
C CYS A 229 -4.24 -19.02 28.25
N GLY A 230 -4.47 -18.25 27.18
CA GLY A 230 -4.64 -16.81 27.24
C GLY A 230 -6.08 -16.36 27.47
N LYS A 231 -6.25 -15.05 27.71
CA LYS A 231 -7.55 -14.38 27.70
C LYS A 231 -7.55 -13.34 26.57
N LEU A 232 -8.51 -13.47 25.66
CA LEU A 232 -8.72 -12.48 24.60
C LEU A 232 -9.37 -11.22 25.17
N ARG A 233 -8.94 -10.06 24.72
CA ARG A 233 -9.64 -8.79 24.95
C ARG A 233 -10.92 -8.77 24.12
N GLU A 234 -11.89 -7.94 24.46
CA GLU A 234 -13.18 -7.84 23.78
C GLU A 234 -13.04 -7.69 22.26
N GLU A 235 -12.17 -6.79 21.81
CA GLU A 235 -11.90 -6.58 20.37
C GLU A 235 -11.19 -7.77 19.70
N GLN A 236 -10.35 -8.46 20.45
CA GLN A 236 -9.69 -9.69 19.97
C GLN A 236 -10.69 -10.84 19.88
N GLN A 237 -11.65 -10.91 20.81
CA GLN A 237 -12.72 -11.90 20.77
C GLN A 237 -13.59 -11.69 19.54
N ALA A 238 -14.02 -10.47 19.24
CA ALA A 238 -14.78 -10.17 18.02
C ALA A 238 -14.03 -10.57 16.74
N ALA A 239 -12.71 -10.31 16.68
CA ALA A 239 -11.88 -10.73 15.56
C ALA A 239 -11.75 -12.26 15.46
N PHE A 240 -11.62 -12.93 16.59
CA PHE A 240 -11.55 -14.38 16.69
C PHE A 240 -12.86 -15.03 16.24
N ASP A 241 -14.00 -14.53 16.72
CA ASP A 241 -15.33 -15.05 16.35
C ASP A 241 -15.60 -14.89 14.85
N ALA A 242 -15.22 -13.74 14.27
CA ALA A 242 -15.34 -13.50 12.83
C ALA A 242 -14.49 -14.46 12.00
N LEU A 243 -13.28 -14.82 12.46
CA LEU A 243 -12.43 -15.78 11.75
C LEU A 243 -12.92 -17.23 11.94
N THR A 244 -13.36 -17.59 13.12
CA THR A 244 -13.81 -18.97 13.41
C THR A 244 -15.12 -19.33 12.73
N ALA A 245 -15.94 -18.35 12.35
CA ALA A 245 -17.14 -18.54 11.55
C ALA A 245 -16.83 -19.01 10.11
N HIS A 246 -15.57 -18.90 9.66
CA HIS A 246 -15.12 -19.27 8.32
C HIS A 246 -13.90 -20.19 8.38
N GLU A 247 -13.66 -20.93 7.29
CA GLU A 247 -12.50 -21.82 7.17
C GLU A 247 -11.29 -21.09 6.57
N ASP A 248 -11.52 -19.95 5.93
CA ASP A 248 -10.49 -19.07 5.38
C ASP A 248 -10.81 -17.59 5.60
N GLY A 249 -9.79 -16.77 5.46
CA GLY A 249 -9.96 -15.34 5.50
C GLY A 249 -8.78 -14.60 6.10
N VAL A 250 -8.84 -13.28 6.01
CA VAL A 250 -7.78 -12.37 6.43
C VAL A 250 -8.22 -11.53 7.63
N LEU A 251 -7.37 -11.47 8.65
CA LEU A 251 -7.44 -10.47 9.71
C LEU A 251 -6.58 -9.27 9.35
N SER A 252 -7.21 -8.13 9.13
CA SER A 252 -6.55 -6.84 8.99
C SER A 252 -6.57 -6.10 10.33
N ALA A 253 -5.44 -6.14 11.06
CA ALA A 253 -5.35 -5.53 12.38
C ALA A 253 -4.01 -4.80 12.57
N THR A 254 -4.06 -3.64 13.24
CA THR A 254 -2.89 -2.80 13.48
C THR A 254 -1.76 -3.53 14.20
N THR A 255 -0.55 -2.98 14.09
CA THR A 255 0.57 -3.43 14.93
C THR A 255 0.18 -3.28 16.41
N ALA A 256 0.61 -4.21 17.26
CA ALA A 256 0.25 -4.28 18.68
C ALA A 256 -1.22 -4.67 19.02
N PHE A 257 -2.07 -4.98 18.02
CA PHE A 257 -3.40 -5.55 18.26
C PHE A 257 -3.33 -6.94 18.95
N GLY A 258 -2.25 -7.68 18.69
CA GLY A 258 -2.08 -9.05 19.21
C GLY A 258 -2.49 -10.13 18.20
N LYS A 259 -2.20 -9.93 16.92
CA LYS A 259 -2.45 -10.90 15.83
C LYS A 259 -1.94 -12.31 16.16
N THR A 260 -0.73 -12.40 16.73
CA THR A 260 -0.12 -13.67 17.14
C THR A 260 -0.90 -14.38 18.25
N VAL A 261 -1.53 -13.62 19.17
CA VAL A 261 -2.39 -14.18 20.23
C VAL A 261 -3.65 -14.76 19.63
N ILE A 262 -4.25 -14.07 18.64
CA ILE A 262 -5.42 -14.60 17.91
C ILE A 262 -5.02 -15.86 17.13
N GLY A 263 -3.84 -15.88 16.49
CA GLY A 263 -3.32 -17.09 15.85
C GLY A 263 -3.17 -18.27 16.83
N ALA A 264 -2.65 -18.04 18.02
CA ALA A 264 -2.60 -19.05 19.07
C ALA A 264 -4.00 -19.51 19.51
N ALA A 265 -4.96 -18.59 19.66
CA ALA A 265 -6.35 -18.92 19.99
C ALA A 265 -7.02 -19.77 18.88
N LEU A 266 -6.77 -19.46 17.59
CA LEU A 266 -7.23 -20.28 16.46
C LEU A 266 -6.68 -21.71 16.53
N ILE A 267 -5.38 -21.88 16.84
CA ILE A 267 -4.76 -23.20 17.03
C ILE A 267 -5.45 -23.96 18.15
N GLY A 268 -5.65 -23.33 19.32
CA GLY A 268 -6.35 -23.94 20.46
C GLY A 268 -7.81 -24.28 20.20
N HIS A 269 -8.46 -23.57 19.27
CA HIS A 269 -9.86 -23.80 18.88
C HIS A 269 -10.00 -24.92 17.84
N ARG A 270 -9.22 -24.86 16.74
CA ARG A 270 -9.29 -25.84 15.64
C ARG A 270 -8.70 -27.20 16.02
N LYS A 271 -7.70 -27.22 16.90
CA LYS A 271 -7.04 -28.41 17.43
C LYS A 271 -6.53 -29.38 16.35
N VAL A 272 -5.99 -28.83 15.28
CA VAL A 272 -5.38 -29.58 14.18
C VAL A 272 -3.92 -29.13 13.99
N ASN A 273 -3.11 -30.04 13.45
CA ASN A 273 -1.72 -29.72 13.16
C ASN A 273 -1.62 -28.49 12.28
N THR A 274 -0.70 -27.59 12.65
CA THR A 274 -0.66 -26.23 12.10
C THR A 274 0.71 -25.86 11.52
N LEU A 275 0.71 -25.25 10.35
CA LEU A 275 1.87 -24.62 9.72
C LEU A 275 1.73 -23.11 9.78
N ILE A 276 2.75 -22.42 10.30
CA ILE A 276 2.80 -20.97 10.34
C ILE A 276 3.86 -20.51 9.34
N LEU A 277 3.46 -19.71 8.36
CA LEU A 277 4.31 -19.18 7.33
C LEU A 277 4.75 -17.77 7.69
N VAL A 278 6.06 -17.56 7.75
CA VAL A 278 6.67 -16.25 8.04
C VAL A 278 7.78 -15.95 7.04
N HIS A 279 8.04 -14.67 6.80
CA HIS A 279 9.07 -14.26 5.81
C HIS A 279 10.42 -13.92 6.44
N ARG A 280 10.54 -13.87 7.80
CA ARG A 280 11.79 -13.57 8.51
C ARG A 280 12.03 -14.50 9.70
N ALA A 281 13.29 -14.83 9.94
CA ALA A 281 13.72 -15.67 11.07
C ALA A 281 13.37 -15.05 12.44
N GLN A 282 13.39 -13.72 12.54
CA GLN A 282 13.02 -12.99 13.75
C GLN A 282 11.53 -13.19 14.11
N LEU A 283 10.66 -13.15 13.09
CA LEU A 283 9.23 -13.45 13.28
C LEU A 283 9.02 -14.91 13.71
N ALA A 284 9.78 -15.86 13.13
CA ALA A 284 9.71 -17.24 13.54
C ALA A 284 10.04 -17.43 15.03
N GLN A 285 11.06 -16.73 15.51
CA GLN A 285 11.42 -16.76 16.94
C GLN A 285 10.33 -16.15 17.82
N GLN A 286 9.76 -15.01 17.42
CA GLN A 286 8.64 -14.39 18.15
C GLN A 286 7.41 -15.28 18.20
N TRP A 287 7.05 -15.93 17.08
CA TRP A 287 5.95 -16.88 17.06
C TRP A 287 6.20 -18.02 18.02
N LYS A 288 7.41 -18.59 18.03
CA LYS A 288 7.78 -19.68 18.94
C LYS A 288 7.65 -19.28 20.41
N GLU A 289 8.16 -18.11 20.78
CA GLU A 289 8.06 -17.56 22.14
C GLU A 289 6.58 -17.34 22.55
N ARG A 290 5.77 -16.75 21.67
CA ARG A 290 4.37 -16.46 21.93
C ARG A 290 3.52 -17.73 22.00
N LEU A 291 3.74 -18.70 21.11
CA LEU A 291 3.04 -19.97 21.16
C LEU A 291 3.37 -20.72 22.46
N SER A 292 4.62 -20.73 22.90
CA SER A 292 5.02 -21.34 24.17
C SER A 292 4.42 -20.64 25.38
N GLN A 293 4.07 -19.35 25.28
CA GLN A 293 3.42 -18.58 26.32
C GLN A 293 1.90 -18.82 26.39
N PHE A 294 1.25 -18.98 25.23
CA PHE A 294 -0.23 -18.97 25.14
C PHE A 294 -0.84 -20.35 24.85
N LEU A 295 -0.02 -21.38 24.54
CA LEU A 295 -0.50 -22.73 24.30
C LEU A 295 0.10 -23.73 25.30
N GLU A 296 -0.76 -24.56 25.82
CA GLU A 296 -0.39 -25.80 26.52
C GLU A 296 -0.52 -26.95 25.54
N LEU A 297 0.62 -27.56 25.18
CA LEU A 297 0.72 -28.72 24.29
C LEU A 297 0.95 -29.97 25.12
N ARG A 298 0.05 -30.95 25.00
CA ARG A 298 0.12 -32.23 25.73
C ARG A 298 0.54 -33.39 24.82
N GLU A 299 1.13 -33.07 23.69
CA GLU A 299 1.62 -34.01 22.69
C GLU A 299 2.96 -34.64 23.10
N GLN A 300 3.19 -35.88 22.69
CA GLN A 300 4.48 -36.55 22.83
C GLN A 300 5.18 -36.66 21.47
N LEU A 301 6.46 -36.29 21.43
CA LEU A 301 7.26 -36.47 20.23
C LEU A 301 7.55 -37.96 20.03
N LEU A 302 7.07 -38.53 18.95
CA LEU A 302 7.43 -39.91 18.57
C LEU A 302 8.92 -39.97 18.25
N GLU A 303 9.63 -40.83 18.99
CA GLU A 303 11.04 -41.13 18.69
C GLU A 303 11.16 -41.83 17.34
N VAL A 304 11.86 -41.21 16.39
CA VAL A 304 12.12 -41.84 15.11
C VAL A 304 13.34 -42.76 15.26
N PRO A 305 13.25 -44.08 14.93
CA PRO A 305 14.36 -44.99 15.00
C PRO A 305 15.53 -44.50 14.13
N LYS A 306 16.75 -44.69 14.66
CA LYS A 306 18.00 -44.23 14.05
C LYS A 306 18.24 -44.89 12.70
N LYS A 307 18.08 -44.18 11.58
CA LYS A 307 18.88 -44.47 10.35
C LYS A 307 20.20 -43.70 10.47
N ARG A 308 21.33 -44.33 10.07
CA ARG A 308 22.70 -43.76 10.15
C ARG A 308 22.69 -42.25 9.79
N GLY A 309 23.07 -41.39 10.75
CA GLY A 309 23.17 -39.94 10.55
C GLY A 309 22.97 -39.15 11.86
N ARG A 310 23.29 -37.82 11.84
CA ARG A 310 23.11 -36.91 12.97
C ARG A 310 21.63 -36.84 13.34
N LYS A 311 21.25 -37.05 14.63
CA LYS A 311 19.88 -36.99 15.11
C LYS A 311 19.26 -35.63 14.73
N LYS A 312 18.19 -35.61 13.92
CA LYS A 312 17.38 -34.41 13.78
C LYS A 312 16.65 -34.18 15.11
N LYS A 313 16.91 -33.04 15.76
CA LYS A 313 16.20 -32.63 16.97
C LYS A 313 14.82 -32.15 16.55
N ARG A 314 13.78 -32.85 16.98
CA ARG A 314 12.37 -32.41 16.83
C ARG A 314 11.96 -31.61 18.05
N GLU A 315 11.09 -30.65 17.86
CA GLU A 315 10.54 -29.82 18.92
C GLU A 315 9.01 -29.73 18.73
N LEU A 316 8.20 -29.71 19.79
CA LEU A 316 6.73 -29.64 19.69
C LEU A 316 6.28 -28.45 18.85
N ILE A 317 6.95 -27.30 19.03
CA ILE A 317 6.86 -26.14 18.14
C ILE A 317 8.13 -26.13 17.31
N GLY A 318 8.07 -26.76 16.14
CA GLY A 318 9.22 -26.92 15.24
C GLY A 318 9.49 -25.70 14.39
N GLN A 319 10.66 -25.70 13.73
CA GLN A 319 11.04 -24.64 12.80
C GLN A 319 11.68 -25.24 11.54
N TYR A 320 11.34 -24.65 10.39
CA TYR A 320 11.97 -24.96 9.10
C TYR A 320 12.53 -23.68 8.46
N GLY A 321 13.81 -23.73 8.08
CA GLY A 321 14.50 -22.61 7.43
C GLY A 321 15.63 -22.01 8.26
N SER A 322 16.42 -21.13 7.64
CA SER A 322 17.64 -20.55 8.21
C SER A 322 18.64 -21.61 8.73
N GLY A 323 18.80 -22.73 8.01
CA GLY A 323 19.69 -23.82 8.40
C GLY A 323 19.17 -24.73 9.53
N ARG A 324 17.91 -24.55 9.94
CA ARG A 324 17.25 -25.35 10.98
C ARG A 324 16.13 -26.20 10.36
N ASP A 325 16.00 -27.44 10.81
CA ASP A 325 14.87 -28.32 10.55
C ASP A 325 14.57 -29.12 11.83
N THR A 326 13.63 -28.60 12.63
CA THR A 326 13.21 -29.22 13.88
C THR A 326 11.70 -29.59 13.83
N ARG A 327 11.14 -29.73 12.63
CA ARG A 327 9.71 -30.01 12.41
C ARG A 327 9.25 -31.25 13.15
N SER A 328 8.07 -31.12 13.73
CA SER A 328 7.35 -32.22 14.39
C SER A 328 6.17 -32.75 13.58
N GLY A 329 5.57 -31.89 12.74
CA GLY A 329 4.28 -32.14 12.11
C GLY A 329 3.09 -31.87 13.06
N ILE A 330 3.34 -31.22 14.21
CA ILE A 330 2.34 -30.78 15.20
C ILE A 330 2.07 -29.29 14.99
N ILE A 331 2.98 -28.45 15.44
CA ILE A 331 2.97 -27.01 15.12
C ILE A 331 4.36 -26.66 14.58
N ASP A 332 4.41 -26.22 13.34
CA ASP A 332 5.69 -25.90 12.70
C ASP A 332 5.66 -24.48 12.12
N ILE A 333 6.77 -23.79 12.26
CA ILE A 333 6.96 -22.44 11.74
C ILE A 333 7.95 -22.52 10.58
N ALA A 334 7.56 -22.14 9.38
CA ALA A 334 8.39 -22.22 8.20
C ALA A 334 8.70 -20.83 7.63
N LEU A 335 9.98 -20.66 7.26
CA LEU A 335 10.42 -19.50 6.52
C LEU A 335 10.10 -19.69 5.03
N LEU A 336 9.33 -18.78 4.47
CA LEU A 336 8.88 -18.80 3.08
C LEU A 336 10.02 -18.99 2.08
N GLN A 337 11.13 -18.29 2.30
CA GLN A 337 12.33 -18.37 1.45
C GLN A 337 12.99 -19.75 1.44
N SER A 338 12.65 -20.63 2.38
CA SER A 338 13.22 -21.97 2.53
C SER A 338 12.29 -23.06 2.00
N LEU A 339 11.09 -22.74 1.50
CA LEU A 339 10.10 -23.71 1.05
C LEU A 339 10.30 -24.23 -0.36
N GLY A 340 11.32 -23.76 -1.06
CA GLY A 340 11.67 -24.19 -2.41
C GLY A 340 11.75 -23.02 -3.41
N ASN A 341 12.30 -23.34 -4.58
CA ASN A 341 12.32 -22.44 -5.74
C ASN A 341 11.04 -22.64 -6.57
N ALA A 342 10.83 -21.78 -7.56
CA ALA A 342 9.65 -21.76 -8.42
C ALA A 342 9.25 -23.14 -9.01
N ASP A 343 10.17 -24.05 -9.16
CA ASP A 343 9.98 -25.36 -9.82
C ASP A 343 9.73 -26.54 -8.86
N ALA A 344 9.91 -26.38 -7.54
CA ALA A 344 9.70 -27.47 -6.58
C ALA A 344 9.41 -26.95 -5.17
N VAL A 345 8.14 -26.98 -4.77
CA VAL A 345 7.70 -26.71 -3.39
C VAL A 345 7.76 -28.00 -2.57
N GLU A 346 8.16 -27.89 -1.31
CA GLU A 346 8.26 -29.01 -0.38
C GLU A 346 6.91 -29.73 -0.18
N PRO A 347 6.77 -31.03 -0.52
CA PRO A 347 5.49 -31.72 -0.52
C PRO A 347 4.78 -31.77 0.84
N TRP A 348 5.52 -31.74 1.95
CA TRP A 348 4.98 -31.83 3.31
C TRP A 348 4.08 -30.63 3.70
N ILE A 349 4.10 -29.54 2.93
CA ILE A 349 3.23 -28.37 3.16
C ILE A 349 1.75 -28.77 3.08
N GLY A 350 1.40 -29.74 2.24
CA GLY A 350 0.05 -30.24 2.08
C GLY A 350 -0.47 -31.11 3.22
N ASP A 351 0.35 -31.47 4.24
CA ASP A 351 0.00 -32.41 5.31
C ASP A 351 -0.62 -31.75 6.54
N TYR A 352 -0.75 -30.42 6.56
CA TYR A 352 -1.30 -29.66 7.68
C TYR A 352 -2.79 -29.39 7.48
N GLY A 353 -3.55 -29.46 8.59
CA GLY A 353 -4.97 -29.12 8.60
C GLY A 353 -5.23 -27.61 8.69
N MET A 354 -4.28 -26.86 9.24
CA MET A 354 -4.35 -25.42 9.31
C MET A 354 -3.05 -24.76 8.85
N VAL A 355 -3.18 -23.67 8.10
CA VAL A 355 -2.08 -22.78 7.71
C VAL A 355 -2.39 -21.35 8.15
N ILE A 356 -1.45 -20.75 8.89
CA ILE A 356 -1.51 -19.34 9.27
C ILE A 356 -0.40 -18.60 8.56
N VAL A 357 -0.74 -17.51 7.88
CA VAL A 357 0.20 -16.70 7.12
C VAL A 357 0.36 -15.35 7.80
N ASP A 358 1.53 -15.13 8.42
CA ASP A 358 1.80 -13.85 9.08
C ASP A 358 2.39 -12.84 8.10
N GLU A 359 2.03 -11.57 8.30
CA GLU A 359 2.33 -10.45 7.40
C GLU A 359 2.03 -10.82 5.93
N CYS A 360 0.81 -11.33 5.72
CA CYS A 360 0.38 -11.91 4.45
C CYS A 360 0.35 -10.91 3.28
N HIS A 361 0.53 -9.61 3.51
CA HIS A 361 0.72 -8.62 2.45
C HIS A 361 1.98 -8.85 1.60
N HIS A 362 2.89 -9.73 2.04
CA HIS A 362 4.03 -10.18 1.24
C HIS A 362 3.68 -11.30 0.23
N VAL A 363 2.48 -11.88 0.28
CA VAL A 363 2.01 -12.99 -0.57
C VAL A 363 2.27 -12.85 -2.07
N PRO A 364 2.14 -11.67 -2.70
CA PRO A 364 2.36 -11.54 -4.12
C PRO A 364 3.82 -11.67 -4.60
N ALA A 365 4.75 -12.08 -3.75
CA ALA A 365 6.05 -12.57 -4.23
C ALA A 365 5.89 -13.95 -4.87
N ILE A 366 6.52 -14.20 -6.01
CA ILE A 366 6.39 -15.43 -6.82
C ILE A 366 6.58 -16.71 -5.97
N SER A 367 7.57 -16.73 -5.09
CA SER A 367 7.84 -17.86 -4.19
C SER A 367 6.72 -18.11 -3.17
N PHE A 368 6.00 -17.08 -2.78
CA PHE A 368 4.92 -17.18 -1.81
C PHE A 368 3.62 -17.71 -2.46
N GLU A 369 3.29 -17.20 -3.62
CA GLU A 369 2.16 -17.69 -4.42
C GLU A 369 2.30 -19.19 -4.68
N GLN A 370 3.50 -19.65 -5.02
CA GLN A 370 3.78 -21.05 -5.26
C GLN A 370 3.63 -21.93 -4.01
N ALA A 371 4.08 -21.44 -2.85
CA ALA A 371 3.86 -22.15 -1.59
C ALA A 371 2.37 -22.31 -1.29
N LEU A 372 1.55 -21.25 -1.50
CA LEU A 372 0.11 -21.30 -1.28
C LEU A 372 -0.63 -22.20 -2.28
N LYS A 373 -0.16 -22.32 -3.52
CA LYS A 373 -0.69 -23.29 -4.50
C LYS A 373 -0.56 -24.75 -4.03
N SER A 374 0.37 -25.04 -3.12
CA SER A 374 0.56 -26.38 -2.56
C SER A 374 -0.17 -26.62 -1.24
N VAL A 375 -0.83 -25.59 -0.70
CA VAL A 375 -1.55 -25.69 0.58
C VAL A 375 -2.90 -26.35 0.38
N ARG A 376 -3.07 -27.54 0.96
CA ARG A 376 -4.33 -28.29 0.95
C ARG A 376 -5.10 -28.21 2.27
N ALA A 377 -4.60 -27.41 3.23
CA ALA A 377 -5.19 -27.28 4.56
C ALA A 377 -6.68 -26.91 4.51
N GLN A 378 -7.48 -27.50 5.37
CA GLN A 378 -8.88 -27.13 5.52
C GLN A 378 -9.00 -25.66 5.97
N TYR A 379 -8.17 -25.25 6.95
CA TYR A 379 -8.21 -23.90 7.51
C TYR A 379 -7.01 -23.08 7.03
N VAL A 380 -7.26 -21.88 6.47
CA VAL A 380 -6.20 -20.97 6.00
C VAL A 380 -6.50 -19.54 6.41
N TYR A 381 -5.67 -18.98 7.29
CA TYR A 381 -5.85 -17.63 7.81
C TYR A 381 -4.66 -16.72 7.51
N GLY A 382 -4.93 -15.54 6.98
CA GLY A 382 -3.96 -14.47 6.78
C GLY A 382 -4.01 -13.44 7.92
N LEU A 383 -2.83 -13.02 8.40
CA LEU A 383 -2.71 -11.96 9.40
C LEU A 383 -1.89 -10.82 8.81
N THR A 384 -2.38 -9.58 8.86
CA THR A 384 -1.63 -8.42 8.36
C THR A 384 -2.03 -7.13 9.07
N ALA A 385 -1.08 -6.18 9.14
CA ALA A 385 -1.38 -4.81 9.56
C ALA A 385 -1.76 -3.91 8.37
N THR A 386 -1.33 -4.26 7.16
CA THR A 386 -1.48 -3.46 5.95
C THR A 386 -1.94 -4.36 4.80
N PRO A 387 -3.25 -4.56 4.62
CA PRO A 387 -3.77 -5.47 3.58
C PRO A 387 -3.49 -4.95 2.16
N THR A 388 -3.31 -3.62 2.01
CA THR A 388 -3.00 -2.99 0.73
C THR A 388 -1.50 -2.94 0.47
N ARG A 389 -1.10 -3.09 -0.80
CA ARG A 389 0.30 -3.07 -1.26
C ARG A 389 0.60 -1.86 -2.11
N GLN A 390 1.86 -1.42 -2.08
CA GLN A 390 2.33 -0.28 -2.89
C GLN A 390 2.30 -0.57 -4.40
N ASP A 391 2.50 -1.82 -4.80
CA ASP A 391 2.46 -2.27 -6.19
C ASP A 391 1.02 -2.53 -6.71
N GLY A 392 0.03 -2.54 -5.80
CA GLY A 392 -1.37 -2.80 -6.14
C GLY A 392 -1.71 -4.28 -6.40
N HIS A 393 -0.82 -5.22 -6.06
CA HIS A 393 -1.02 -6.65 -6.23
C HIS A 393 -1.77 -7.32 -5.06
N HIS A 394 -2.38 -6.53 -4.18
CA HIS A 394 -3.15 -7.05 -3.04
C HIS A 394 -4.35 -7.96 -3.40
N PRO A 395 -5.00 -7.91 -4.59
CA PRO A 395 -6.05 -8.88 -4.91
C PRO A 395 -5.57 -10.33 -4.90
N ILE A 396 -4.28 -10.60 -5.19
CA ILE A 396 -3.69 -11.95 -5.11
C ILE A 396 -3.83 -12.51 -3.69
N LEU A 397 -3.63 -11.67 -2.68
CA LEU A 397 -3.77 -12.07 -1.28
C LEU A 397 -5.17 -12.63 -0.99
N HIS A 398 -6.21 -11.91 -1.43
CA HIS A 398 -7.60 -12.32 -1.22
C HIS A 398 -8.00 -13.54 -2.04
N MET A 399 -7.43 -13.69 -3.23
CA MET A 399 -7.64 -14.88 -4.05
C MET A 399 -7.11 -16.15 -3.38
N TYR A 400 -5.98 -16.09 -2.67
CA TYR A 400 -5.39 -17.27 -2.02
C TYR A 400 -5.82 -17.48 -0.57
N LEU A 401 -6.10 -16.41 0.19
CA LEU A 401 -6.40 -16.50 1.62
C LEU A 401 -7.86 -16.18 1.99
N GLY A 402 -8.68 -15.85 0.99
CA GLY A 402 -10.05 -15.41 1.22
C GLY A 402 -10.18 -13.91 1.55
N PRO A 403 -11.41 -13.43 1.71
CA PRO A 403 -11.70 -12.02 1.99
C PRO A 403 -11.28 -11.61 3.39
N ILE A 404 -11.23 -10.28 3.62
CA ILE A 404 -11.02 -9.74 4.97
C ILE A 404 -12.26 -10.02 5.80
N ARG A 405 -12.17 -10.96 6.75
CA ARG A 405 -13.29 -11.33 7.66
C ARG A 405 -13.43 -10.34 8.83
N TYR A 406 -12.32 -9.71 9.23
CA TYR A 406 -12.35 -8.69 10.26
C TYR A 406 -11.29 -7.61 10.00
N ARG A 407 -11.73 -6.37 10.11
CA ARG A 407 -10.83 -5.19 9.96
C ARG A 407 -10.90 -4.33 11.21
N VAL A 408 -9.74 -4.05 11.78
CA VAL A 408 -9.60 -3.15 12.91
C VAL A 408 -9.42 -1.73 12.39
N ASP A 409 -10.31 -0.83 12.78
CA ASP A 409 -10.12 0.59 12.51
C ASP A 409 -9.01 1.17 13.39
N ALA A 410 -7.93 1.61 12.74
CA ALA A 410 -6.74 2.10 13.43
C ALA A 410 -7.01 3.40 14.20
N LYS A 411 -7.90 4.26 13.71
CA LYS A 411 -8.27 5.52 14.35
C LYS A 411 -9.07 5.27 15.64
N SER A 412 -10.15 4.48 15.55
CA SER A 412 -10.92 4.05 16.72
C SER A 412 -10.06 3.37 17.78
N GLN A 413 -9.09 2.54 17.34
CA GLN A 413 -8.19 1.89 18.29
C GLN A 413 -7.22 2.89 18.95
N ALA A 414 -6.78 3.93 18.24
CA ALA A 414 -5.94 4.97 18.80
C ALA A 414 -6.69 5.78 19.86
N GLU A 415 -7.97 6.08 19.62
CA GLU A 415 -8.82 6.82 20.56
C GLU A 415 -9.07 6.07 21.87
N LYS A 416 -9.05 4.74 21.85
CA LYS A 416 -9.23 3.87 23.02
C LYS A 416 -7.95 3.68 23.84
N ARG A 417 -6.78 4.09 23.34
CA ARG A 417 -5.52 3.97 24.08
C ARG A 417 -5.41 5.00 25.18
N PRO A 418 -4.73 4.68 26.30
CA PRO A 418 -4.64 5.57 27.45
C PRO A 418 -3.62 6.71 27.26
N PHE A 419 -3.13 6.96 26.05
CA PHE A 419 -2.13 7.99 25.74
C PHE A 419 -2.45 8.70 24.43
N ALA A 420 -2.09 9.99 24.37
CA ALA A 420 -2.27 10.83 23.19
C ALA A 420 -1.27 10.46 22.07
N HIS A 421 -1.67 10.70 20.80
CA HIS A 421 -0.85 10.46 19.62
C HIS A 421 -0.50 11.80 18.97
N LEU A 422 0.74 12.25 19.10
CA LEU A 422 1.18 13.59 18.69
C LEU A 422 2.14 13.53 17.50
N LEU A 423 1.86 14.32 16.48
CA LEU A 423 2.76 14.56 15.35
C LEU A 423 3.39 15.94 15.51
N ILE A 424 4.72 16.00 15.44
CA ILE A 424 5.51 17.23 15.55
C ILE A 424 6.27 17.43 14.23
N PRO A 425 5.71 18.16 13.26
CA PRO A 425 6.42 18.44 12.02
C PRO A 425 7.56 19.46 12.26
N ARG A 426 8.76 19.15 11.74
CA ARG A 426 9.93 20.02 11.75
C ARG A 426 10.23 20.45 10.32
N PHE A 427 9.95 21.71 9.99
CA PHE A 427 10.17 22.25 8.66
C PHE A 427 11.63 22.67 8.45
N MET A 428 12.30 21.94 7.54
CA MET A 428 13.74 22.10 7.27
C MET A 428 14.01 22.93 6.01
N GLY A 429 15.13 23.66 6.05
CA GLY A 429 15.56 24.57 4.99
C GLY A 429 16.64 24.03 4.08
N THR A 430 16.86 22.72 4.02
CA THR A 430 17.90 22.11 3.17
C THR A 430 17.89 22.66 1.75
N ARG A 431 19.04 23.13 1.27
CA ARG A 431 19.18 23.69 -0.07
C ARG A 431 19.58 22.61 -1.06
N PHE A 432 18.79 22.47 -2.13
CA PHE A 432 19.00 21.46 -3.18
C PHE A 432 19.48 22.09 -4.50
N GLN A 433 20.18 23.23 -4.44
CA GLN A 433 20.62 23.92 -5.66
C GLN A 433 21.75 23.17 -6.37
N ASN A 434 21.48 22.76 -7.63
CA ASN A 434 22.44 22.73 -8.72
C ASN A 434 21.95 23.74 -9.75
N GLN A 435 22.69 24.81 -9.93
CA GLN A 435 22.33 25.90 -10.85
C GLN A 435 22.58 25.57 -12.33
N GLU A 436 23.14 24.42 -12.69
CA GLU A 436 23.63 24.17 -14.06
C GLU A 436 22.96 23.03 -14.83
N ASP A 437 22.16 22.16 -14.20
CA ASP A 437 21.51 21.06 -14.91
C ASP A 437 20.00 21.05 -14.75
N ASN A 438 19.30 21.21 -15.88
CA ASN A 438 17.85 21.03 -16.05
C ASN A 438 17.38 19.58 -15.80
N HIS A 439 18.14 18.76 -15.06
CA HIS A 439 17.81 17.39 -14.72
C HIS A 439 17.06 17.33 -13.41
N SER A 440 15.87 16.71 -13.44
CA SER A 440 15.12 16.37 -12.23
C SER A 440 15.93 15.38 -11.37
N MET A 441 16.34 15.82 -10.17
CA MET A 441 17.07 14.98 -9.22
C MET A 441 16.30 13.68 -8.90
N ARG A 442 17.03 12.57 -8.82
CA ARG A 442 16.47 11.29 -8.37
C ARG A 442 16.33 11.27 -6.85
N ILE A 443 15.43 10.45 -6.32
CA ILE A 443 15.20 10.33 -4.87
C ILE A 443 16.49 9.95 -4.10
N SER A 444 17.37 9.16 -4.72
CA SER A 444 18.66 8.77 -4.14
C SER A 444 19.62 9.94 -3.93
N GLU A 445 19.56 10.95 -4.79
CA GLU A 445 20.37 12.17 -4.74
C GLU A 445 19.84 13.10 -3.63
N TYR A 446 18.50 13.21 -3.50
CA TYR A 446 17.90 13.91 -2.36
C TYR A 446 18.34 13.29 -1.04
N TYR A 447 18.29 11.97 -0.90
CA TYR A 447 18.70 11.29 0.32
C TYR A 447 20.18 11.46 0.64
N ALA A 448 21.07 11.49 -0.39
CA ALA A 448 22.48 11.75 -0.17
C ALA A 448 22.71 13.14 0.42
N ARG A 449 22.06 14.17 -0.14
CA ARG A 449 22.17 15.54 0.36
C ARG A 449 21.58 15.74 1.75
N LEU A 450 20.43 15.12 2.04
CA LEU A 450 19.84 15.16 3.38
C LEU A 450 20.73 14.52 4.44
N GLN A 451 21.48 13.47 4.06
CA GLN A 451 22.43 12.80 4.94
C GLN A 451 23.64 13.71 5.28
N GLU A 452 24.07 14.53 4.33
CA GLU A 452 25.27 15.38 4.40
C GLU A 452 24.96 16.79 4.95
N ASP A 453 23.69 17.13 5.23
CA ASP A 453 23.29 18.43 5.74
C ASP A 453 23.54 18.50 7.28
N ASP A 454 24.65 19.10 7.65
CA ASP A 454 25.07 19.24 9.04
C ASP A 454 24.07 20.02 9.89
N LEU A 455 23.47 21.10 9.36
CA LEU A 455 22.50 21.91 10.10
C LEU A 455 21.23 21.08 10.41
N ARG A 456 20.81 20.30 9.43
CA ARG A 456 19.68 19.38 9.59
C ARG A 456 20.00 18.30 10.63
N ASN A 457 21.18 17.71 10.55
CA ASN A 457 21.60 16.65 11.46
C ASN A 457 21.73 17.16 12.90
N HIS A 458 22.26 18.36 13.12
CA HIS A 458 22.30 18.99 14.44
C HIS A 458 20.90 19.29 14.98
N SER A 459 19.97 19.78 14.14
CA SER A 459 18.58 20.00 14.57
C SER A 459 17.90 18.71 15.00
N ILE A 460 18.19 17.58 14.31
CA ILE A 460 17.68 16.26 14.70
C ILE A 460 18.26 15.86 16.08
N VAL A 461 19.56 16.04 16.26
CA VAL A 461 20.25 15.73 17.52
C VAL A 461 19.69 16.56 18.66
N ASP A 462 19.49 17.87 18.49
CA ASP A 462 18.92 18.78 19.49
C ASP A 462 17.51 18.34 19.93
N ASP A 463 16.65 17.98 18.97
CA ASP A 463 15.31 17.45 19.26
C ASP A 463 15.38 16.13 20.06
N VAL A 464 16.31 15.23 19.71
CA VAL A 464 16.51 13.97 20.45
C VAL A 464 16.98 14.26 21.88
N LEU A 465 17.95 15.15 22.05
CA LEU A 465 18.47 15.54 23.37
C LEU A 465 17.36 16.15 24.26
N ALA A 466 16.54 17.03 23.70
CA ALA A 466 15.39 17.59 24.39
C ALA A 466 14.45 16.49 24.90
N CYS A 467 14.15 15.50 24.07
CA CYS A 467 13.31 14.37 24.46
C CYS A 467 13.98 13.47 25.53
N VAL A 468 15.28 13.24 25.44
CA VAL A 468 16.03 12.48 26.44
C VAL A 468 16.01 13.20 27.80
N HIS A 469 16.13 14.54 27.82
CA HIS A 469 15.97 15.35 29.05
C HIS A 469 14.56 15.25 29.64
N GLU A 470 13.54 15.03 28.83
CA GLU A 470 12.16 14.71 29.25
C GLU A 470 12.00 13.24 29.70
N ASN A 471 13.07 12.47 29.76
CA ASN A 471 13.11 11.05 30.13
C ASN A 471 12.32 10.17 29.13
N ARG A 472 12.34 10.50 27.82
CA ARG A 472 11.63 9.77 26.75
C ARG A 472 12.50 8.71 26.09
N ASN A 473 11.84 7.65 25.62
CA ASN A 473 12.48 6.54 24.91
C ASN A 473 12.41 6.77 23.40
N CYS A 474 13.56 7.08 22.81
CA CYS A 474 13.69 7.61 21.45
C CYS A 474 14.07 6.55 20.42
N LEU A 475 13.35 6.50 19.32
CA LEU A 475 13.67 5.70 18.13
C LEU A 475 13.96 6.64 16.95
N ILE A 476 15.21 6.67 16.49
CA ILE A 476 15.68 7.49 15.37
C ILE A 476 15.78 6.60 14.13
N LEU A 477 14.95 6.86 13.11
CA LEU A 477 14.90 6.06 11.89
C LEU A 477 15.46 6.79 10.68
N SER A 478 16.37 6.12 9.97
CA SER A 478 16.83 6.53 8.65
C SER A 478 16.78 5.36 7.66
N GLU A 479 16.57 5.65 6.38
CA GLU A 479 16.64 4.65 5.30
C GLU A 479 18.08 4.32 4.88
N ARG A 480 19.08 5.10 5.38
CA ARG A 480 20.50 4.94 5.03
C ARG A 480 21.34 4.58 6.24
N THR A 481 22.09 3.49 6.13
CA THR A 481 22.99 3.01 7.20
C THR A 481 24.05 4.06 7.56
N ALA A 482 24.64 4.74 6.58
CA ALA A 482 25.63 5.77 6.83
C ALA A 482 25.03 6.95 7.64
N HIS A 483 23.80 7.36 7.36
CA HIS A 483 23.12 8.41 8.14
C HIS A 483 22.80 7.95 9.58
N VAL A 484 22.40 6.69 9.77
CA VAL A 484 22.21 6.10 11.11
C VAL A 484 23.52 6.20 11.93
N HIS A 485 24.65 5.86 11.30
CA HIS A 485 25.97 5.96 11.99
C HIS A 485 26.38 7.40 12.26
N ALA A 486 26.13 8.34 11.33
CA ALA A 486 26.42 9.76 11.52
C ALA A 486 25.62 10.35 12.70
N LEU A 487 24.31 10.11 12.76
CA LEU A 487 23.47 10.59 13.86
C LEU A 487 23.86 9.92 15.19
N ALA A 488 24.14 8.61 15.18
CA ALA A 488 24.59 7.90 16.38
C ALA A 488 25.95 8.44 16.90
N TYR A 489 26.87 8.80 15.98
CA TYR A 489 28.15 9.42 16.36
C TYR A 489 27.94 10.77 17.04
N LEU A 490 27.10 11.65 16.49
CA LEU A 490 26.80 12.96 17.08
C LEU A 490 26.11 12.80 18.45
N LEU A 491 25.17 11.89 18.59
CA LEU A 491 24.46 11.63 19.85
C LEU A 491 25.40 11.08 20.94
N ARG A 492 26.35 10.19 20.59
CA ARG A 492 27.33 9.61 21.53
C ARG A 492 28.29 10.63 22.11
N GLN A 493 28.40 11.83 21.53
CA GLN A 493 29.18 12.92 22.15
C GLN A 493 28.51 13.50 23.40
N GLN A 494 27.17 13.25 23.57
CA GLN A 494 26.38 13.83 24.66
C GLN A 494 25.58 12.77 25.46
N ILE A 495 25.43 11.56 24.94
CA ILE A 495 24.70 10.45 25.57
C ILE A 495 25.58 9.20 25.53
N GLU A 496 25.81 8.58 26.70
CA GLU A 496 26.66 7.38 26.79
C GLU A 496 26.05 6.14 26.08
N ASP A 497 24.75 5.91 26.27
CA ASP A 497 24.06 4.69 25.86
C ASP A 497 23.25 4.88 24.58
N VAL A 498 23.90 5.03 23.42
CA VAL A 498 23.23 5.09 22.10
C VAL A 498 23.38 3.76 21.36
N MET A 499 22.28 3.06 21.21
CA MET A 499 22.22 1.79 20.46
C MET A 499 22.12 2.02 18.95
N THR A 500 22.76 1.17 18.17
CA THR A 500 22.72 1.26 16.69
C THR A 500 22.29 -0.06 16.10
N LEU A 501 21.11 -0.10 15.46
CA LEU A 501 20.49 -1.27 14.89
C LEU A 501 20.43 -1.17 13.35
N THR A 502 21.39 -1.76 12.67
CA THR A 502 21.47 -1.75 11.19
C THR A 502 21.50 -3.20 10.66
N GLY A 503 20.80 -3.45 9.55
CA GLY A 503 20.85 -4.76 8.88
C GLY A 503 22.23 -5.02 8.24
N GLY A 504 22.56 -6.31 8.00
CA GLY A 504 23.79 -6.71 7.30
C GLY A 504 24.93 -7.18 8.20
N LYS A 505 24.80 -7.08 9.51
CA LYS A 505 25.73 -7.66 10.47
C LYS A 505 25.42 -9.15 10.70
N GLY A 506 26.45 -9.97 10.97
CA GLY A 506 26.29 -11.39 11.21
C GLY A 506 25.29 -11.71 12.33
N SER A 507 24.67 -12.89 12.29
CA SER A 507 23.64 -13.31 13.26
C SER A 507 24.05 -13.17 14.74
N SER A 508 25.32 -13.31 15.04
CA SER A 508 25.87 -13.19 16.39
C SER A 508 25.86 -11.74 16.92
N GLU A 509 26.18 -10.77 16.07
CA GLU A 509 26.20 -9.36 16.46
C GLU A 509 24.77 -8.80 16.65
N SER A 510 23.84 -9.21 15.78
CA SER A 510 22.43 -8.88 15.93
C SER A 510 21.81 -9.46 17.20
N ALA A 511 22.20 -10.69 17.57
CA ALA A 511 21.76 -11.32 18.81
C ALA A 511 22.31 -10.57 20.04
N HIS A 512 23.58 -10.18 20.02
CA HIS A 512 24.20 -9.40 21.11
C HIS A 512 23.52 -8.04 21.29
N GLN A 513 23.21 -7.32 20.20
CA GLN A 513 22.49 -6.05 20.27
C GLN A 513 21.07 -6.19 20.85
N LEU A 514 20.37 -7.27 20.51
CA LEU A 514 19.05 -7.57 21.08
C LEU A 514 19.14 -7.94 22.58
N GLU A 515 20.21 -8.63 22.98
CA GLU A 515 20.46 -8.95 24.38
C GLU A 515 20.79 -7.70 25.22
N MET A 516 21.60 -6.80 24.68
CA MET A 516 21.86 -5.49 25.29
C MET A 516 20.55 -4.70 25.47
N LEU A 517 19.65 -4.73 24.49
CA LEU A 517 18.34 -4.07 24.57
C LEU A 517 17.45 -4.67 25.68
N LYS A 518 17.43 -6.00 25.80
CA LYS A 518 16.68 -6.69 26.87
C LYS A 518 17.22 -6.37 28.26
N ASN A 519 18.54 -6.18 28.37
CA ASN A 519 19.23 -5.88 29.62
C ASN A 519 19.37 -4.38 29.91
N ALA A 520 18.84 -3.51 29.06
CA ALA A 520 18.88 -2.06 29.26
C ALA A 520 18.15 -1.66 30.55
N PRO A 521 18.78 -0.86 31.45
CA PRO A 521 18.25 -0.55 32.78
C PRO A 521 16.86 0.09 32.71
N ALA A 522 15.95 -0.38 33.54
CA ALA A 522 14.69 0.30 33.74
C ALA A 522 14.96 1.68 34.44
N GLY A 523 14.39 2.75 33.86
CA GLY A 523 14.53 4.11 34.43
C GLY A 523 15.58 5.01 33.75
N LYS A 524 16.41 4.48 32.82
CA LYS A 524 17.22 5.32 31.92
C LYS A 524 16.51 5.47 30.56
N PRO A 525 16.54 6.66 29.94
CA PRO A 525 16.03 6.85 28.57
C PRO A 525 16.73 5.94 27.58
N LEU A 526 15.94 5.29 26.74
CA LEU A 526 16.45 4.43 25.67
C LEU A 526 16.63 5.25 24.40
N VAL A 527 17.80 5.24 23.78
CA VAL A 527 18.08 5.92 22.50
C VAL A 527 18.55 4.90 21.47
N ILE A 528 17.73 4.67 20.44
CA ILE A 528 18.00 3.70 19.38
C ILE A 528 18.06 4.41 18.03
N CYS A 529 19.21 4.34 17.35
CA CYS A 529 19.39 4.72 15.96
C CYS A 529 19.29 3.48 15.08
N ALA A 530 18.34 3.44 14.13
CA ALA A 530 18.11 2.23 13.36
C ALA A 530 17.75 2.49 11.90
N THR A 531 17.95 1.47 11.05
CA THR A 531 17.39 1.50 9.70
C THR A 531 15.93 1.08 9.70
N GLY A 532 15.10 1.76 8.89
CA GLY A 532 13.69 1.44 8.77
C GLY A 532 13.43 -0.02 8.44
N LYS A 533 14.27 -0.63 7.58
CA LYS A 533 14.19 -2.05 7.22
C LYS A 533 14.40 -3.00 8.42
N TYR A 534 15.24 -2.62 9.40
CA TYR A 534 15.48 -3.44 10.58
C TYR A 534 14.30 -3.38 11.57
N ILE A 535 13.75 -2.18 11.77
CA ILE A 535 12.66 -1.92 12.73
C ILE A 535 11.29 -2.30 12.16
N GLY A 536 11.12 -2.25 10.84
CA GLY A 536 9.81 -2.42 10.17
C GLY A 536 9.08 -3.71 10.56
N GLU A 537 9.81 -4.80 10.80
CA GLU A 537 9.22 -6.10 11.09
C GLU A 537 10.02 -6.88 12.13
N GLY A 538 9.31 -7.43 13.12
CA GLY A 538 9.91 -8.28 14.14
C GLY A 538 10.64 -7.56 15.28
N PHE A 539 10.71 -6.23 15.30
CA PHE A 539 11.27 -5.49 16.43
C PHE A 539 10.20 -5.26 17.51
N ASP A 540 10.52 -5.56 18.77
CA ASP A 540 9.59 -5.50 19.89
C ASP A 540 10.21 -4.82 21.12
N GLU A 541 9.92 -3.53 21.33
CA GLU A 541 10.28 -2.78 22.54
C GLU A 541 9.09 -1.92 22.98
N ALA A 542 8.50 -2.28 24.11
CA ALA A 542 7.26 -1.65 24.59
C ALA A 542 7.49 -0.26 25.18
N ARG A 543 8.71 0.07 25.63
CA ARG A 543 9.05 1.36 26.27
C ARG A 543 9.06 2.53 25.28
N LEU A 544 9.32 2.29 24.00
CA LEU A 544 9.44 3.35 22.98
C LEU A 544 8.20 4.23 22.91
N ASP A 545 8.38 5.53 23.05
CA ASP A 545 7.32 6.52 23.02
C ASP A 545 7.56 7.67 22.02
N THR A 546 8.78 7.83 21.51
CA THR A 546 9.12 8.91 20.58
C THR A 546 9.83 8.36 19.33
N LEU A 547 9.33 8.73 18.16
CA LEU A 547 9.89 8.38 16.86
C LEU A 547 10.40 9.62 16.14
N PHE A 548 11.63 9.57 15.64
CA PHE A 548 12.23 10.58 14.77
C PHE A 548 12.34 10.02 13.36
N LEU A 549 11.50 10.49 12.43
CA LEU A 549 11.52 10.10 11.04
C LEU A 549 12.49 11.01 10.28
N THR A 550 13.77 10.65 10.28
CA THR A 550 14.84 11.51 9.78
C THR A 550 15.02 11.52 8.27
N MET A 551 14.40 10.57 7.56
CA MET A 551 14.36 10.53 6.09
C MET A 551 12.92 10.45 5.61
N PRO A 552 12.59 11.11 4.48
CA PRO A 552 11.23 11.09 3.96
C PRO A 552 10.84 9.71 3.43
N VAL A 553 9.70 9.20 3.89
CA VAL A 553 9.02 8.02 3.34
C VAL A 553 7.71 8.46 2.72
N SER A 554 7.24 7.77 1.68
CA SER A 554 6.04 8.20 0.95
C SER A 554 4.83 7.30 1.17
N TRP A 555 5.02 6.06 1.66
CA TRP A 555 3.95 5.09 1.73
C TRP A 555 3.30 5.02 3.11
N LYS A 556 1.95 5.13 3.13
CA LYS A 556 1.14 5.08 4.36
C LYS A 556 1.37 3.82 5.20
N GLY A 557 1.59 2.66 4.55
CA GLY A 557 1.85 1.40 5.24
C GLY A 557 3.15 1.39 6.04
N THR A 558 4.23 1.96 5.48
CA THR A 558 5.51 2.10 6.19
C THR A 558 5.38 3.01 7.41
N VAL A 559 4.65 4.13 7.26
CA VAL A 559 4.37 5.04 8.37
C VAL A 559 3.60 4.33 9.48
N ALA A 560 2.56 3.57 9.13
CA ALA A 560 1.75 2.81 10.09
C ALA A 560 2.57 1.72 10.81
N GLN A 561 3.49 1.05 10.10
CA GLN A 561 4.41 0.08 10.70
C GLN A 561 5.36 0.72 11.71
N TYR A 562 5.99 1.86 11.36
CA TYR A 562 6.93 2.55 12.24
C TYR A 562 6.22 3.14 13.46
N ALA A 563 5.12 3.86 13.25
CA ALA A 563 4.29 4.40 14.32
C ALA A 563 3.73 3.30 15.24
N GLY A 564 3.38 2.15 14.67
CA GLY A 564 2.89 1.00 15.42
C GLY A 564 3.86 0.45 16.47
N ARG A 565 5.17 0.76 16.36
CA ARG A 565 6.15 0.39 17.39
C ARG A 565 5.97 1.19 18.68
N LEU A 566 5.44 2.42 18.57
CA LEU A 566 5.12 3.26 19.72
C LEU A 566 3.80 2.86 20.39
N HIS A 567 2.92 2.16 19.67
CA HIS A 567 1.55 1.91 20.13
C HIS A 567 1.41 0.77 21.16
N ARG A 568 2.50 0.13 21.59
CA ARG A 568 2.48 -0.86 22.64
C ARG A 568 2.17 -0.25 23.98
N LEU A 569 1.33 -0.91 24.76
CA LEU A 569 0.98 -0.46 26.09
C LEU A 569 2.18 -0.60 27.03
N HIS A 570 2.49 0.45 27.74
CA HIS A 570 3.46 0.51 28.83
C HIS A 570 2.98 1.48 29.88
N SER A 571 3.20 1.19 31.18
CA SER A 571 2.69 1.96 32.31
C SER A 571 3.11 3.42 32.30
N ASP A 572 4.30 3.69 31.78
CA ASP A 572 4.93 5.01 31.88
C ASP A 572 4.61 5.95 30.70
N LYS A 573 3.85 5.46 29.71
CA LYS A 573 3.47 6.26 28.54
C LYS A 573 2.31 7.20 28.82
N ARG A 574 2.56 8.50 28.68
CA ARG A 574 1.55 9.57 28.75
C ARG A 574 1.08 9.99 27.36
N ASP A 575 2.00 10.07 26.41
CA ASP A 575 1.78 10.36 25.00
C ASP A 575 2.81 9.62 24.14
N VAL A 576 2.53 9.50 22.85
CA VAL A 576 3.48 9.01 21.85
C VAL A 576 3.70 10.11 20.81
N ARG A 577 4.98 10.39 20.46
CA ARG A 577 5.34 11.48 19.56
C ARG A 577 6.05 10.99 18.32
N ILE A 578 5.70 11.61 17.18
CA ILE A 578 6.44 11.45 15.93
C ILE A 578 6.98 12.82 15.52
N TYR A 579 8.30 12.93 15.44
CA TYR A 579 9.00 14.05 14.81
C TYR A 579 9.18 13.72 13.34
N ASP A 580 8.57 14.51 12.46
CA ASP A 580 8.67 14.37 11.00
C ASP A 580 9.42 15.56 10.41
N TYR A 581 10.61 15.30 9.86
CA TYR A 581 11.46 16.35 9.27
C TYR A 581 11.06 16.57 7.79
N VAL A 582 10.49 17.74 7.55
CA VAL A 582 9.86 18.12 6.28
C VAL A 582 10.72 19.09 5.50
N ASP A 583 11.34 18.63 4.42
CA ASP A 583 12.21 19.45 3.56
C ASP A 583 11.36 20.12 2.46
N ILE A 584 10.94 21.36 2.71
CA ILE A 584 9.97 22.09 1.88
C ILE A 584 10.58 22.75 0.63
N ASN A 585 11.91 22.77 0.49
CA ASN A 585 12.59 23.31 -0.70
C ASN A 585 12.63 22.31 -1.87
N ALA A 586 12.17 21.08 -1.68
CA ALA A 586 12.09 20.05 -2.69
C ALA A 586 10.63 19.62 -2.93
N PRO A 587 10.01 19.96 -4.07
CA PRO A 587 8.61 19.65 -4.35
C PRO A 587 8.28 18.14 -4.31
N MET A 588 9.28 17.30 -4.58
CA MET A 588 9.15 15.84 -4.46
C MET A 588 9.00 15.41 -3.01
N LEU A 589 9.86 15.91 -2.11
CA LEU A 589 9.84 15.56 -0.68
C LEU A 589 8.61 16.13 0.02
N GLU A 590 8.18 17.31 -0.38
CA GLU A 590 6.94 17.94 0.08
C GLU A 590 5.72 17.07 -0.28
N ARG A 591 5.61 16.57 -1.52
CA ARG A 591 4.54 15.62 -1.91
C ARG A 591 4.56 14.33 -1.10
N MET A 592 5.75 13.83 -0.72
CA MET A 592 5.89 12.67 0.16
C MET A 592 5.35 12.99 1.56
N TYR A 593 5.59 14.18 2.09
CA TYR A 593 5.03 14.63 3.36
C TYR A 593 3.50 14.65 3.35
N TYR A 594 2.86 15.19 2.32
CA TYR A 594 1.40 15.19 2.20
C TYR A 594 0.80 13.77 2.20
N LYS A 595 1.50 12.81 1.60
CA LYS A 595 1.10 11.40 1.67
C LYS A 595 1.22 10.84 3.09
N ARG A 596 2.27 11.24 3.84
CA ARG A 596 2.44 10.85 5.25
C ARG A 596 1.36 11.44 6.13
N LEU A 597 0.97 12.70 5.91
CA LEU A 597 -0.12 13.34 6.68
C LEU A 597 -1.40 12.52 6.66
N LYS A 598 -1.81 12.02 5.48
CA LYS A 598 -2.96 11.11 5.37
C LYS A 598 -2.76 9.82 6.17
N GLY A 599 -1.54 9.29 6.15
CA GLY A 599 -1.17 8.10 6.94
C GLY A 599 -1.26 8.35 8.45
N TYR A 600 -0.77 9.49 8.93
CA TYR A 600 -0.83 9.86 10.35
C TYR A 600 -2.27 10.05 10.83
N ALA A 601 -3.10 10.75 10.05
CA ALA A 601 -4.51 10.93 10.36
C ALA A 601 -5.26 9.59 10.44
N ALA A 602 -4.98 8.67 9.52
CA ALA A 602 -5.61 7.35 9.47
C ALA A 602 -5.27 6.46 10.69
N ILE A 603 -4.15 6.74 11.39
CA ILE A 603 -3.73 6.01 12.60
C ILE A 603 -3.90 6.83 13.88
N GLY A 604 -4.67 7.93 13.82
CA GLY A 604 -5.11 8.72 14.98
C GLY A 604 -4.12 9.74 15.51
N TYR A 605 -3.03 10.08 14.77
CA TYR A 605 -2.11 11.14 15.19
C TYR A 605 -2.70 12.52 14.94
N GLN A 606 -2.50 13.40 15.92
CA GLN A 606 -2.86 14.82 15.86
C GLN A 606 -1.57 15.65 15.84
N VAL A 607 -1.56 16.71 15.05
CA VAL A 607 -0.39 17.62 15.01
C VAL A 607 -0.35 18.42 16.30
N SER A 608 0.78 18.36 17.02
CA SER A 608 1.03 19.20 18.19
C SER A 608 1.43 20.60 17.74
N SER A 609 0.81 21.61 18.31
CA SER A 609 1.27 22.99 18.22
C SER A 609 1.86 23.41 19.58
N ASP A 610 3.02 24.03 19.57
CA ASP A 610 3.73 24.49 20.77
C ASP A 610 3.04 25.64 21.53
N SER A 611 1.77 25.93 21.26
CA SER A 611 1.05 27.02 21.89
C SER A 611 -0.14 26.56 22.74
N ALA A 612 -0.22 27.09 23.97
CA ALA A 612 -1.22 26.82 25.00
C ALA A 612 -2.69 27.21 24.62
N ASP A 613 -2.93 27.67 23.40
CA ASP A 613 -4.25 28.16 22.93
C ASP A 613 -5.11 27.08 22.22
N MET A 614 -4.77 25.79 22.35
CA MET A 614 -5.41 24.67 21.66
C MET A 614 -6.78 24.22 22.23
N ALA A 615 -7.48 25.04 22.94
CA ALA A 615 -8.80 24.63 23.49
C ALA A 615 -9.97 24.59 22.47
N VAL A 616 -9.76 24.88 21.18
CA VAL A 616 -10.88 25.20 20.26
C VAL A 616 -11.09 24.26 19.08
N SER A 617 -10.15 23.36 18.68
CA SER A 617 -10.53 22.37 17.66
C SER A 617 -9.78 21.04 17.80
N ARG A 618 -10.54 19.95 17.87
CA ARG A 618 -10.05 18.56 17.95
C ARG A 618 -9.51 17.99 16.62
N GLU A 619 -9.68 18.69 15.50
CA GLU A 619 -9.23 18.24 14.16
C GLU A 619 -8.22 19.25 13.62
N ILE A 620 -6.98 18.81 13.46
CA ILE A 620 -5.87 19.63 12.95
C ILE A 620 -5.60 19.33 11.47
N ILE A 621 -6.02 18.18 10.98
CA ILE A 621 -5.90 17.77 9.57
C ILE A 621 -7.30 17.69 8.97
N TYR A 622 -7.52 18.45 7.91
CA TYR A 622 -8.77 18.57 7.21
C TYR A 622 -8.65 18.04 5.78
N ASP A 623 -9.71 17.46 5.28
CA ASP A 623 -9.86 17.13 3.87
C ASP A 623 -10.49 18.30 3.08
N GLN A 624 -10.73 18.10 1.79
CA GLN A 624 -11.27 19.12 0.89
C GLN A 624 -12.68 19.61 1.28
N ASN A 625 -13.43 18.84 2.05
CA ASN A 625 -14.79 19.17 2.48
C ASN A 625 -14.79 19.82 3.87
N SER A 626 -14.04 19.27 4.81
CA SER A 626 -14.04 19.69 6.22
C SER A 626 -13.28 20.99 6.47
N PHE A 627 -12.23 21.32 5.68
CA PHE A 627 -11.45 22.53 5.91
C PHE A 627 -12.21 23.82 5.64
N GLN A 628 -13.18 23.80 4.73
CA GLN A 628 -13.82 25.01 4.21
C GLN A 628 -14.48 25.84 5.31
N SER A 629 -15.27 25.22 6.16
CA SER A 629 -16.01 25.91 7.24
C SER A 629 -15.08 26.54 8.27
N ILE A 630 -13.99 25.86 8.59
CA ILE A 630 -13.00 26.33 9.59
C ILE A 630 -12.11 27.41 8.98
N PHE A 631 -11.69 27.27 7.73
CA PHE A 631 -10.89 28.26 7.02
C PHE A 631 -11.67 29.59 6.84
N LEU A 632 -12.95 29.51 6.45
CA LEU A 632 -13.82 30.70 6.36
C LEU A 632 -13.97 31.39 7.72
N LYS A 633 -14.09 30.61 8.80
CA LYS A 633 -14.16 31.15 10.17
C LYS A 633 -12.87 31.84 10.59
N ASP A 634 -11.69 31.29 10.20
CA ASP A 634 -10.42 31.95 10.49
C ASP A 634 -10.27 33.26 9.70
N ILE A 635 -10.64 33.28 8.42
CA ILE A 635 -10.66 34.50 7.58
C ILE A 635 -11.62 35.55 8.16
N SER A 636 -12.84 35.16 8.58
CA SER A 636 -13.82 36.06 9.13
C SER A 636 -13.39 36.72 10.44
N ARG A 637 -12.47 36.05 11.18
CA ARG A 637 -11.95 36.53 12.50
C ARG A 637 -10.61 37.26 12.40
N ALA A 638 -10.00 37.31 11.23
CA ALA A 638 -8.74 37.99 11.01
C ALA A 638 -8.82 39.47 11.45
N GLN A 639 -7.79 39.96 12.16
CA GLN A 639 -7.71 41.30 12.72
C GLN A 639 -6.57 42.14 12.12
N GLU A 640 -5.45 41.51 11.74
CA GLU A 640 -4.25 42.21 11.29
C GLU A 640 -3.91 41.94 9.83
N ASN A 641 -3.71 40.68 9.49
CA ASN A 641 -3.28 40.32 8.14
C ASN A 641 -3.74 38.92 7.71
N ILE A 642 -3.92 38.78 6.39
CA ILE A 642 -4.17 37.50 5.69
C ILE A 642 -3.16 37.39 4.59
N TYR A 643 -2.31 36.37 4.63
CA TYR A 643 -1.32 36.06 3.59
C TYR A 643 -1.64 34.67 3.00
N ILE A 644 -1.96 34.62 1.70
CA ILE A 644 -2.31 33.37 1.02
C ILE A 644 -1.32 33.10 -0.11
N VAL A 645 -0.73 31.91 -0.12
CA VAL A 645 0.10 31.41 -1.22
C VAL A 645 -0.66 30.27 -1.91
N SER A 646 -1.03 30.50 -3.17
CA SER A 646 -1.77 29.52 -3.97
C SER A 646 -1.31 29.60 -5.43
N PRO A 647 -0.66 28.56 -5.98
CA PRO A 647 -0.14 28.55 -7.35
C PRO A 647 -1.22 28.76 -8.42
N TYR A 648 -2.43 28.37 -8.13
CA TYR A 648 -3.58 28.42 -9.06
C TYR A 648 -4.73 29.21 -8.45
N ALA A 649 -5.39 30.01 -9.28
CA ALA A 649 -6.58 30.75 -8.91
C ALA A 649 -7.68 30.57 -9.97
N SER A 650 -8.94 30.50 -9.54
CA SER A 650 -10.12 30.41 -10.39
C SER A 650 -11.20 31.39 -9.93
N VAL A 651 -11.90 32.00 -10.87
CA VAL A 651 -12.98 32.96 -10.59
C VAL A 651 -14.03 32.35 -9.66
N ARG A 652 -14.38 31.07 -9.87
CA ARG A 652 -15.38 30.38 -9.03
C ARG A 652 -14.94 30.30 -7.56
N ARG A 653 -13.66 30.05 -7.30
CA ARG A 653 -13.14 29.92 -5.93
C ARG A 653 -12.95 31.28 -5.28
N ILE A 654 -12.63 32.31 -6.06
CA ILE A 654 -12.52 33.70 -5.60
C ILE A 654 -13.90 34.19 -5.13
N ARG A 655 -14.96 33.97 -5.91
CA ARG A 655 -16.34 34.30 -5.51
C ARG A 655 -16.75 33.62 -4.20
N TRP A 656 -16.24 32.45 -3.91
CA TRP A 656 -16.51 31.78 -2.62
C TRP A 656 -15.90 32.50 -1.42
N LEU A 657 -14.80 33.24 -1.62
CA LEU A 657 -14.12 34.04 -0.58
C LEU A 657 -14.49 35.51 -0.62
N GLU A 658 -15.12 35.97 -1.67
CA GLU A 658 -15.30 37.36 -2.01
C GLU A 658 -15.91 38.21 -0.86
N SER A 659 -16.99 37.76 -0.28
CA SER A 659 -17.66 38.48 0.82
C SER A 659 -16.75 38.59 2.05
N LEU A 660 -16.03 37.53 2.40
CA LEU A 660 -15.19 37.52 3.59
C LEU A 660 -13.89 38.34 3.40
N LEU A 661 -13.31 38.31 2.19
CA LEU A 661 -12.17 39.18 1.89
C LEU A 661 -12.56 40.64 1.89
N PHE A 662 -13.74 40.97 1.36
CA PHE A 662 -14.28 42.32 1.40
C PHE A 662 -14.56 42.79 2.84
N GLU A 663 -15.20 41.95 3.67
CA GLU A 663 -15.42 42.24 5.09
C GLU A 663 -14.12 42.41 5.87
N ALA A 664 -13.11 41.60 5.57
CA ALA A 664 -11.80 41.72 6.20
C ALA A 664 -11.12 43.04 5.85
N GLN A 665 -11.18 43.49 4.60
CA GLN A 665 -10.68 44.80 4.21
C GLN A 665 -11.42 45.94 4.87
N TRP A 666 -12.73 45.83 5.00
CA TRP A 666 -13.54 46.85 5.69
C TRP A 666 -13.11 46.99 7.17
N ARG A 667 -12.60 45.89 7.77
CA ARG A 667 -11.95 45.90 9.09
C ARG A 667 -10.50 46.38 9.06
N SER A 668 -9.96 46.85 7.91
CA SER A 668 -8.59 47.26 7.71
C SER A 668 -7.55 46.13 7.80
N VAL A 669 -7.97 44.87 7.58
CA VAL A 669 -7.06 43.73 7.52
C VAL A 669 -6.26 43.76 6.22
N LYS A 670 -4.93 43.67 6.32
CA LYS A 670 -4.05 43.65 5.14
C LYS A 670 -4.10 42.29 4.47
N ILE A 671 -4.55 42.23 3.20
CA ILE A 671 -4.66 40.97 2.45
C ILE A 671 -3.59 40.94 1.37
N THR A 672 -2.72 39.93 1.40
CA THR A 672 -1.69 39.67 0.39
C THR A 672 -1.85 38.29 -0.19
N ILE A 673 -1.89 38.17 -1.50
CA ILE A 673 -2.01 36.90 -2.24
C ILE A 673 -0.84 36.74 -3.18
N LEU A 674 -0.07 35.65 -2.99
CA LEU A 674 1.04 35.26 -3.85
C LEU A 674 0.59 34.11 -4.76
N THR A 675 0.67 34.34 -6.08
CA THR A 675 0.24 33.37 -7.09
C THR A 675 1.19 33.35 -8.31
N ARG A 676 0.98 32.45 -9.25
CA ARG A 676 1.75 32.42 -10.50
C ARG A 676 1.26 33.50 -11.46
N PRO A 677 2.16 34.17 -12.21
CA PRO A 677 1.74 35.12 -13.23
C PRO A 677 1.00 34.40 -14.37
N PRO A 678 0.09 35.10 -15.11
CA PRO A 678 -0.62 34.53 -16.25
C PRO A 678 0.30 33.99 -17.34
N SER A 679 1.49 34.56 -17.50
CA SER A 679 2.52 34.10 -18.44
C SER A 679 3.05 32.70 -18.17
N SER A 680 2.85 32.16 -16.97
CA SER A 680 3.19 30.77 -16.59
C SER A 680 2.21 29.74 -17.15
N PHE A 681 1.12 30.15 -17.79
CA PHE A 681 0.05 29.28 -18.31
C PHE A 681 -0.08 29.42 -19.83
N GLN A 682 -0.68 28.44 -20.49
CA GLN A 682 -0.92 28.43 -21.94
C GLN A 682 -2.41 28.22 -22.26
N GLY A 683 -2.86 28.74 -23.40
CA GLY A 683 -4.21 28.54 -23.93
C GLY A 683 -5.33 28.97 -22.95
N ALA A 684 -6.38 28.18 -22.84
CA ALA A 684 -7.53 28.43 -21.97
C ALA A 684 -7.19 28.61 -20.49
N SER A 685 -6.10 27.98 -20.02
CA SER A 685 -5.62 28.15 -18.65
C SER A 685 -5.07 29.55 -18.38
N ARG A 686 -4.47 30.19 -19.38
CA ARG A 686 -3.98 31.57 -19.28
C ARG A 686 -5.16 32.56 -19.16
N THR A 687 -6.14 32.42 -20.02
CA THR A 687 -7.35 33.28 -19.98
C THR A 687 -8.09 33.13 -18.64
N SER A 688 -8.17 31.90 -18.10
CA SER A 688 -8.76 31.65 -16.79
C SER A 688 -7.98 32.30 -15.64
N ALA A 689 -6.63 32.27 -15.72
CA ALA A 689 -5.78 32.92 -14.74
C ALA A 689 -5.89 34.45 -14.82
N GLU A 690 -5.90 35.04 -16.01
CA GLU A 690 -6.11 36.49 -16.24
C GLU A 690 -7.44 36.95 -15.64
N ALA A 691 -8.53 36.22 -15.87
CA ALA A 691 -9.84 36.53 -15.30
C ALA A 691 -9.84 36.41 -13.76
N ALA A 692 -9.17 35.42 -13.20
CA ALA A 692 -9.04 35.25 -11.76
C ALA A 692 -8.22 36.38 -11.12
N HIS A 693 -7.13 36.80 -11.73
CA HIS A 693 -6.30 37.92 -11.23
C HIS A 693 -7.05 39.25 -11.32
N SER A 694 -7.79 39.45 -12.38
CA SER A 694 -8.66 40.64 -12.51
C SER A 694 -9.70 40.69 -11.40
N ALA A 695 -10.33 39.55 -11.06
CA ALA A 695 -11.32 39.48 -9.97
C ALA A 695 -10.65 39.75 -8.60
N LEU A 696 -9.44 39.24 -8.34
CA LEU A 696 -8.73 39.56 -7.11
C LEU A 696 -8.30 41.02 -7.02
N SER A 697 -7.84 41.60 -8.15
CA SER A 697 -7.47 43.01 -8.19
C SER A 697 -8.68 43.92 -7.96
N ALA A 698 -9.88 43.56 -8.47
CA ALA A 698 -11.10 44.26 -8.25
C ALA A 698 -11.54 44.27 -6.77
N LEU A 699 -11.15 43.24 -6.01
CA LEU A 699 -11.35 43.18 -4.55
C LEU A 699 -10.35 44.04 -3.77
N GLY A 700 -9.35 44.68 -4.42
CA GLY A 700 -8.36 45.52 -3.77
C GLY A 700 -7.32 44.77 -2.94
N VAL A 701 -7.16 43.46 -3.13
CA VAL A 701 -6.12 42.68 -2.44
C VAL A 701 -4.74 42.94 -3.07
N HIS A 702 -3.67 42.87 -2.27
CA HIS A 702 -2.31 43.03 -2.76
C HIS A 702 -1.84 41.73 -3.43
N LEU A 703 -1.69 41.75 -4.78
CA LEU A 703 -1.23 40.62 -5.55
C LEU A 703 0.28 40.66 -5.74
N GLN A 704 0.92 39.51 -5.48
CA GLN A 704 2.32 39.24 -5.75
C GLN A 704 2.44 38.08 -6.71
N PHE A 705 3.44 38.09 -7.60
CA PHE A 705 3.63 37.07 -8.61
C PHE A 705 5.02 36.42 -8.51
N GLN A 706 5.03 35.09 -8.60
CA GLN A 706 6.26 34.29 -8.66
C GLN A 706 6.03 33.08 -9.54
N SER A 707 6.89 32.84 -10.53
CA SER A 707 6.70 31.80 -11.57
C SER A 707 6.78 30.36 -11.02
N ASP A 708 7.66 30.10 -10.07
CA ASP A 708 8.00 28.76 -9.61
C ASP A 708 7.38 28.41 -8.23
N ILE A 709 6.18 28.89 -7.98
CA ILE A 709 5.47 28.55 -6.75
C ILE A 709 4.79 27.18 -6.89
N HIS A 710 5.03 26.30 -5.91
CA HIS A 710 4.31 25.05 -5.71
C HIS A 710 3.66 24.95 -4.34
N GLN A 711 4.09 25.77 -3.39
CA GLN A 711 3.60 25.81 -2.02
C GLN A 711 2.15 26.28 -1.96
N LYS A 712 1.41 25.74 -1.00
CA LYS A 712 0.04 26.11 -0.72
C LYS A 712 -0.10 26.27 0.79
N TYR A 713 -0.15 27.52 1.23
CA TYR A 713 -0.36 27.84 2.65
C TYR A 713 -1.07 29.18 2.81
N ALA A 714 -1.67 29.35 3.96
CA ALA A 714 -2.18 30.66 4.38
C ALA A 714 -1.69 30.96 5.80
N VAL A 715 -1.35 32.21 6.06
CA VAL A 715 -1.02 32.73 7.38
C VAL A 715 -2.01 33.83 7.72
N ILE A 716 -2.64 33.72 8.88
CA ILE A 716 -3.64 34.68 9.36
C ILE A 716 -3.17 35.23 10.70
N ASP A 717 -3.10 36.56 10.82
CA ASP A 717 -2.66 37.31 11.97
C ASP A 717 -1.29 36.87 12.53
N GLY A 718 -0.38 36.47 11.64
CA GLY A 718 0.97 36.02 11.99
C GLY A 718 1.04 34.81 12.93
N ARG A 719 -0.06 34.11 13.17
CA ARG A 719 -0.12 32.99 14.13
C ARG A 719 -0.89 31.76 13.66
N ILE A 720 -1.96 31.90 12.89
CA ILE A 720 -2.71 30.76 12.34
C ILE A 720 -2.09 30.40 10.99
N VAL A 721 -1.64 29.17 10.86
CA VAL A 721 -1.02 28.65 9.65
C VAL A 721 -1.87 27.52 9.09
N TRP A 722 -2.29 27.66 7.85
CA TRP A 722 -2.87 26.59 7.04
C TRP A 722 -1.82 26.12 6.03
N TYR A 723 -1.45 24.85 6.08
CA TYR A 723 -0.39 24.30 5.24
C TYR A 723 -0.80 22.91 4.72
N GLY A 724 -0.76 22.72 3.39
CA GLY A 724 -1.17 21.44 2.84
C GLY A 724 -1.16 21.34 1.33
N SER A 725 -1.84 20.34 0.77
CA SER A 725 -1.94 20.11 -0.67
C SER A 725 -3.12 20.85 -1.32
N ILE A 726 -4.08 21.35 -0.52
CA ILE A 726 -5.29 22.02 -1.02
C ILE A 726 -4.94 23.40 -1.57
N ASN A 727 -5.38 23.68 -2.80
CA ASN A 727 -5.33 25.05 -3.34
C ASN A 727 -6.44 25.90 -2.74
N PHE A 728 -6.09 27.03 -2.13
CA PHE A 728 -7.08 27.94 -1.52
C PHE A 728 -7.93 28.65 -2.57
N LEU A 729 -7.35 28.96 -3.72
CA LEU A 729 -7.95 29.78 -4.77
C LEU A 729 -8.38 29.00 -6.02
N SER A 730 -8.25 27.66 -6.02
CA SER A 730 -8.75 26.82 -7.10
C SER A 730 -9.30 25.49 -6.55
N PHE A 731 -10.20 24.84 -7.33
CA PHE A 731 -10.70 23.52 -7.01
C PHE A 731 -9.81 22.47 -7.65
N GLY A 732 -9.33 21.49 -6.87
CA GLY A 732 -8.65 20.28 -7.36
C GLY A 732 -9.62 19.11 -7.50
N ALA A 733 -9.35 18.20 -8.43
CA ALA A 733 -10.13 16.98 -8.63
C ALA A 733 -9.61 15.78 -7.81
N SER A 734 -8.50 15.96 -7.07
CA SER A 734 -7.82 14.90 -6.31
C SER A 734 -8.16 14.97 -4.82
N GLN A 735 -8.04 13.83 -4.14
CA GLN A 735 -8.10 13.78 -2.68
C GLN A 735 -6.91 14.54 -2.08
N GLU A 736 -7.18 15.70 -1.52
CA GLU A 736 -6.18 16.60 -0.95
C GLU A 736 -6.44 16.78 0.54
N SER A 737 -5.39 17.10 1.32
CA SER A 737 -5.48 17.37 2.75
C SER A 737 -4.71 18.62 3.13
N ILE A 738 -5.15 19.28 4.20
CA ILE A 738 -4.55 20.49 4.73
C ILE A 738 -4.55 20.43 6.24
N MET A 739 -3.50 20.95 6.86
CA MET A 739 -3.45 21.09 8.31
C MET A 739 -3.60 22.55 8.73
N ARG A 740 -4.19 22.73 9.88
CA ARG A 740 -4.29 24.00 10.58
C ARG A 740 -3.39 23.97 11.82
N LEU A 741 -2.54 24.95 11.96
CA LEU A 741 -1.62 25.11 13.10
C LEU A 741 -1.81 26.50 13.70
N VAL A 742 -1.65 26.61 14.99
CA VAL A 742 -1.54 27.90 15.68
C VAL A 742 -0.12 28.02 16.20
N SER A 743 0.75 28.72 15.45
CA SER A 743 2.17 28.86 15.77
C SER A 743 2.76 30.10 15.11
N SER A 744 3.12 31.08 15.93
CA SER A 744 3.79 32.29 15.46
C SER A 744 5.21 32.02 14.94
N SER A 745 5.91 31.02 15.45
CA SER A 745 7.23 30.65 14.98
C SER A 745 7.19 30.10 13.56
N ILE A 746 6.21 29.22 13.23
CA ILE A 746 6.01 28.67 11.90
C ILE A 746 5.51 29.77 10.94
N ALA A 747 4.57 30.62 11.38
CA ALA A 747 4.08 31.75 10.60
C ALA A 747 5.23 32.67 10.16
N ASN A 748 6.06 33.09 11.12
CA ASN A 748 7.25 33.92 10.86
C ASN A 748 8.27 33.22 9.95
N ALA A 749 8.51 31.93 10.12
CA ALA A 749 9.41 31.17 9.26
C ALA A 749 8.93 31.11 7.80
N LEU A 750 7.61 30.97 7.57
CA LEU A 750 7.01 30.97 6.26
C LEU A 750 7.05 32.36 5.59
N GLN A 751 6.82 33.43 6.36
CA GLN A 751 6.84 34.82 5.87
C GLN A 751 8.27 35.27 5.52
N LYS A 752 9.24 35.10 6.41
CA LYS A 752 10.66 35.47 6.17
C LYS A 752 11.27 34.79 4.94
N ARG A 753 10.80 33.59 4.61
CA ARG A 753 11.26 32.89 3.41
C ARG A 753 10.84 33.55 2.10
N GLN A 754 9.74 34.26 2.09
CA GLN A 754 9.29 34.97 0.90
C GLN A 754 10.00 36.32 0.74
N GLU A 755 10.27 37.02 1.87
CA GLU A 755 11.03 38.26 1.86
C GLU A 755 12.48 38.08 1.42
N GLY A 756 13.09 36.92 1.64
CA GLY A 756 14.44 36.58 1.17
C GLY A 756 14.53 36.07 -0.28
N LYS A 757 13.39 35.98 -1.00
CA LYS A 757 13.30 35.57 -2.40
C LYS A 757 12.76 36.67 -3.33
N ALA A 758 12.39 37.85 -2.78
CA ALA A 758 11.93 39.04 -3.52
C ALA A 758 13.10 39.85 -4.06
#